data_016fbce3bd2802233feffafddf9bd741
#
_entry.id   016fbce3bd2802233feffafddf9bd741
#
_cell.length_a   1.000
_cell.length_b   1.000
_cell.length_c   1.000
_cell.angle_alpha   90.00
_cell.angle_beta   90.00
_cell.angle_gamma   90.00
#
_symmetry.space_group_name_H-M   'P 1'
#
loop_
_entity.id
_entity.type
_entity.pdbx_description
1 polymer ?
#
loop_
_entity_poly.entity_id
_entity_poly.type
_entity_poly.pdbx_seq_one_letter_code
_entity_poly.pdbx_strand_id
1 'polypeptide(L)'
;MARWLKKHWVPCAVVALLIVQVAQFTYVVHRESLTFDEGDHSFSGYMMWKTGDYGLNPEHPPLVKLLAALPTIGQHLWTPPLEGRFFKQEAYLDGRDWLARNDGGSQHLVFRMRMMTGILAVGLSLVVFFATREFFGTPAALFALVMVSFDPNLLAHSALVTTDMGVTSFFLASIYAFYRYVKKPGWGRLILAAMAAGLLIATKHSGVLLAPILLVLILWEVAAARGVRLRTALRLAGAFAFIVVGSCVVLWAFFGFRYAARPAGLELHPPLAAYISSLSHTDQSVILAFARWRLLPESELMGLADVKIMAQDYPTFILGHVYSHAVWWYFPVAVLIKTTLGLLALIALSAFALITRRLRFGREVAYLVLPAAVYFAIAMGAGMDIGARHILPVYAMAAMLAGGAIAALCRREGRWIPAWTWACSLLVLAHVASALSVFPNYMAYANRAWGGPENLHNLLSDANVDWAQQLLQVKAWQDRHPSQSCWFAYFAYPEIDPAVYGIHCQMLPTADTGWDGGSSIVPPVIQGPIFISAGDLSGCEWPSSRLNPYRPFQPVRPVASIDDGVFVYQGTFAVPQAAALSRVQQVRTLLEQNHPQQALAVAREAAQIDPGDLSAESALGAAAAATGNTQEARTALQSAIVAARHLSPGAQKGYLPALEAELSKLPPR
;
A
#
# COMPACT_ATOMS: atom_id res chain seq x y z
N MET A 1 26.43 -8.46 -39.01
CA MET A 1 25.97 -7.78 -37.79
C MET A 1 25.18 -6.50 -38.10
N ALA A 2 25.66 -5.52 -38.85
CA ALA A 2 24.93 -4.26 -39.11
C ALA A 2 23.56 -4.42 -39.84
N ARG A 3 23.44 -5.29 -40.82
CA ARG A 3 22.16 -5.57 -41.53
C ARG A 3 21.14 -6.28 -40.62
N TRP A 4 21.60 -7.18 -39.75
CA TRP A 4 20.75 -7.87 -38.77
C TRP A 4 20.23 -6.90 -37.73
N LEU A 5 21.08 -6.02 -37.17
CA LEU A 5 20.69 -4.95 -36.23
C LEU A 5 19.67 -3.99 -36.83
N LYS A 6 19.84 -3.56 -38.10
CA LYS A 6 18.85 -2.74 -38.80
C LYS A 6 17.47 -3.40 -38.89
N LYS A 7 17.42 -4.75 -39.03
CA LYS A 7 16.15 -5.49 -39.10
C LYS A 7 15.54 -5.76 -37.74
N HIS A 8 16.36 -5.92 -36.68
CA HIS A 8 15.92 -6.36 -35.35
C HIS A 8 16.12 -5.32 -34.24
N TRP A 9 16.40 -4.05 -34.59
CA TRP A 9 16.71 -3.01 -33.59
C TRP A 9 15.58 -2.80 -32.56
N VAL A 10 14.29 -2.92 -32.96
CA VAL A 10 13.15 -2.73 -32.05
C VAL A 10 13.11 -3.85 -31.00
N PRO A 11 13.11 -5.15 -31.35
CA PRO A 11 13.23 -6.20 -30.34
C PRO A 11 14.46 -6.05 -29.44
N CYS A 12 15.61 -5.68 -30.01
CA CYS A 12 16.83 -5.47 -29.22
C CYS A 12 16.67 -4.30 -28.21
N ALA A 13 16.06 -3.20 -28.63
CA ALA A 13 15.79 -2.06 -27.76
C ALA A 13 14.80 -2.44 -26.63
N VAL A 14 13.74 -3.18 -26.93
CA VAL A 14 12.79 -3.67 -25.92
C VAL A 14 13.50 -4.57 -24.91
N VAL A 15 14.27 -5.56 -25.39
CA VAL A 15 15.01 -6.47 -24.49
C VAL A 15 16.02 -5.70 -23.63
N ALA A 16 16.74 -4.74 -24.22
CA ALA A 16 17.70 -3.92 -23.46
C ALA A 16 17.00 -3.10 -22.35
N LEU A 17 15.85 -2.47 -22.63
CA LEU A 17 15.09 -1.71 -21.63
C LEU A 17 14.55 -2.63 -20.53
N LEU A 18 14.06 -3.82 -20.87
CA LEU A 18 13.61 -4.79 -19.87
C LEU A 18 14.77 -5.29 -19.00
N ILE A 19 15.96 -5.54 -19.58
CA ILE A 19 17.16 -5.92 -18.81
C ILE A 19 17.53 -4.80 -17.83
N VAL A 20 17.51 -3.54 -18.29
CA VAL A 20 17.81 -2.38 -17.42
C VAL A 20 16.78 -2.29 -16.29
N GLN A 21 15.49 -2.44 -16.59
CA GLN A 21 14.43 -2.42 -15.58
C GLN A 21 14.61 -3.55 -14.55
N VAL A 22 14.87 -4.78 -15.02
CA VAL A 22 15.10 -5.94 -14.14
C VAL A 22 16.35 -5.71 -13.29
N ALA A 23 17.43 -5.20 -13.85
CA ALA A 23 18.64 -4.89 -13.08
C ALA A 23 18.38 -3.83 -11.98
N GLN A 24 17.61 -2.78 -12.29
CA GLN A 24 17.25 -1.74 -11.32
C GLN A 24 16.47 -2.33 -10.14
N PHE A 25 15.33 -2.96 -10.38
CA PHE A 25 14.52 -3.47 -9.28
C PHE A 25 15.18 -4.65 -8.54
N THR A 26 15.97 -5.49 -9.22
CA THR A 26 16.74 -6.55 -8.56
C THR A 26 17.76 -5.96 -7.58
N TYR A 27 18.46 -4.90 -7.97
CA TYR A 27 19.40 -4.22 -7.08
C TYR A 27 18.68 -3.59 -5.87
N VAL A 28 17.54 -2.91 -6.12
CA VAL A 28 16.72 -2.27 -5.08
C VAL A 28 16.28 -3.29 -4.04
N VAL A 29 15.58 -4.36 -4.45
CA VAL A 29 15.04 -5.35 -3.50
C VAL A 29 16.10 -6.23 -2.85
N HIS A 30 17.32 -6.28 -3.39
CA HIS A 30 18.44 -6.92 -2.71
C HIS A 30 19.01 -6.07 -1.58
N ARG A 31 18.85 -4.75 -1.68
CA ARG A 31 19.33 -3.79 -0.69
C ARG A 31 18.30 -3.50 0.41
N GLU A 32 17.02 -3.61 0.12
CA GLU A 32 15.93 -3.29 1.05
C GLU A 32 15.61 -4.44 1.99
N SER A 33 15.38 -4.14 3.29
CA SER A 33 14.74 -5.06 4.23
C SER A 33 13.30 -5.35 3.82
N LEU A 34 12.56 -6.11 4.61
CA LEU A 34 11.11 -6.32 4.40
C LEU A 34 10.37 -4.99 4.39
N THR A 35 9.36 -4.89 3.53
CA THR A 35 8.29 -3.91 3.69
C THR A 35 7.17 -4.50 4.55
N PHE A 36 6.30 -3.63 5.09
CA PHE A 36 5.29 -3.98 6.09
C PHE A 36 4.47 -5.23 5.71
N ASP A 37 3.92 -5.27 4.50
CA ASP A 37 3.01 -6.35 4.05
C ASP A 37 3.75 -7.63 3.59
N GLU A 38 5.07 -7.64 3.42
CA GLU A 38 5.75 -8.79 2.78
C GLU A 38 5.82 -10.03 3.65
N GLY A 39 5.84 -9.86 4.98
CA GLY A 39 5.91 -10.96 5.93
C GLY A 39 4.67 -11.84 5.87
N ASP A 40 3.52 -11.23 6.03
CA ASP A 40 2.21 -11.89 6.02
C ASP A 40 1.85 -12.45 4.65
N HIS A 41 2.12 -11.73 3.54
CA HIS A 41 1.91 -12.22 2.18
C HIS A 41 2.76 -13.45 1.87
N SER A 42 4.03 -13.44 2.29
CA SER A 42 4.96 -14.55 2.08
C SER A 42 4.53 -15.79 2.83
N PHE A 43 4.21 -15.64 4.11
CA PHE A 43 3.73 -16.72 4.96
C PHE A 43 2.39 -17.27 4.50
N SER A 44 1.42 -16.40 4.25
CA SER A 44 0.10 -16.81 3.75
C SER A 44 0.21 -17.54 2.41
N GLY A 45 1.06 -17.06 1.48
CA GLY A 45 1.30 -17.75 0.22
C GLY A 45 1.88 -19.16 0.38
N TYR A 46 2.84 -19.33 1.31
CA TYR A 46 3.37 -20.64 1.66
C TYR A 46 2.29 -21.57 2.24
N MET A 47 1.46 -21.06 3.17
CA MET A 47 0.40 -21.83 3.79
C MET A 47 -0.72 -22.18 2.81
N MET A 48 -1.03 -21.31 1.84
CA MET A 48 -1.97 -21.63 0.76
C MET A 48 -1.50 -22.85 -0.04
N TRP A 49 -0.22 -22.96 -0.39
CA TRP A 49 0.34 -24.12 -1.07
C TRP A 49 0.42 -25.35 -0.16
N LYS A 50 0.78 -25.20 1.10
CA LYS A 50 1.01 -26.30 2.03
C LYS A 50 -0.28 -26.93 2.54
N THR A 51 -1.26 -26.12 2.93
CA THR A 51 -2.47 -26.57 3.62
C THR A 51 -3.76 -26.11 2.95
N GLY A 52 -3.67 -25.23 1.96
CA GLY A 52 -4.82 -24.56 1.39
C GLY A 52 -5.46 -23.54 2.34
N ASP A 53 -4.72 -22.94 3.26
CA ASP A 53 -5.26 -21.93 4.17
C ASP A 53 -5.31 -20.56 3.50
N TYR A 54 -6.49 -20.14 3.09
CA TYR A 54 -6.77 -18.83 2.50
C TYR A 54 -7.26 -17.81 3.54
N GLY A 55 -7.43 -18.21 4.79
CA GLY A 55 -7.98 -17.37 5.86
C GLY A 55 -6.94 -16.62 6.68
N LEU A 56 -5.64 -16.89 6.49
CA LEU A 56 -4.57 -16.17 7.20
C LEU A 56 -4.51 -14.70 6.82
N ASN A 57 -4.56 -14.37 5.53
CA ASN A 57 -4.57 -12.99 5.06
C ASN A 57 -5.69 -12.82 4.01
N PRO A 58 -6.95 -12.66 4.41
CA PRO A 58 -8.05 -12.37 3.50
C PRO A 58 -8.04 -10.94 2.97
N GLU A 59 -7.26 -10.01 3.53
CA GLU A 59 -7.12 -8.61 3.10
C GLU A 59 -6.77 -8.48 1.61
N HIS A 60 -6.13 -9.50 1.07
CA HIS A 60 -5.78 -9.56 -0.34
C HIS A 60 -6.11 -10.92 -0.97
N PRO A 61 -6.60 -10.95 -2.23
CA PRO A 61 -6.82 -12.19 -2.96
C PRO A 61 -5.53 -12.99 -3.20
N PRO A 62 -5.61 -14.29 -3.54
CA PRO A 62 -4.48 -15.23 -3.40
C PRO A 62 -3.41 -15.17 -4.50
N LEU A 63 -3.68 -14.58 -5.70
CA LEU A 63 -2.81 -14.76 -6.88
C LEU A 63 -1.36 -14.38 -6.62
N VAL A 64 -1.11 -13.16 -6.07
CA VAL A 64 0.27 -12.68 -5.89
C VAL A 64 0.98 -13.47 -4.79
N LYS A 65 0.28 -13.83 -3.73
CA LYS A 65 0.81 -14.65 -2.64
C LYS A 65 1.22 -16.05 -3.13
N LEU A 66 0.36 -16.69 -3.91
CA LEU A 66 0.65 -17.98 -4.55
C LEU A 66 1.83 -17.88 -5.52
N LEU A 67 1.90 -16.82 -6.32
CA LEU A 67 3.00 -16.58 -7.25
C LEU A 67 4.33 -16.39 -6.49
N ALA A 68 4.33 -15.52 -5.47
CA ALA A 68 5.50 -15.24 -4.66
C ALA A 68 6.03 -16.51 -3.97
N ALA A 69 5.14 -17.35 -3.46
CA ALA A 69 5.50 -18.58 -2.74
C ALA A 69 5.92 -19.76 -3.66
N LEU A 70 5.89 -19.64 -4.99
CA LEU A 70 6.34 -20.71 -5.89
C LEU A 70 7.74 -21.28 -5.57
N PRO A 71 8.75 -20.45 -5.21
CA PRO A 71 10.08 -20.98 -4.85
C PRO A 71 10.11 -21.82 -3.58
N THR A 72 9.04 -21.85 -2.79
CA THR A 72 8.94 -22.62 -1.56
C THR A 72 8.25 -23.97 -1.73
N ILE A 73 7.67 -24.23 -2.90
CA ILE A 73 7.01 -25.51 -3.20
C ILE A 73 8.01 -26.66 -3.03
N GLY A 74 7.62 -27.67 -2.25
CA GLY A 74 8.46 -28.81 -1.95
C GLY A 74 9.51 -28.57 -0.84
N GLN A 75 9.59 -27.38 -0.28
CA GLN A 75 10.43 -27.10 0.89
C GLN A 75 9.69 -27.39 2.19
N HIS A 76 10.36 -28.03 3.16
CA HIS A 76 9.83 -28.25 4.50
C HIS A 76 10.31 -27.13 5.43
N LEU A 77 9.67 -25.96 5.31
CA LEU A 77 9.93 -24.83 6.18
C LEU A 77 9.21 -25.01 7.52
N TRP A 78 9.83 -24.55 8.59
CA TRP A 78 9.19 -24.48 9.90
C TRP A 78 7.97 -23.56 9.81
N THR A 79 6.90 -23.89 10.53
CA THR A 79 5.70 -23.06 10.64
C THR A 79 5.31 -22.94 12.10
N PRO A 80 4.91 -21.77 12.58
CA PRO A 80 4.32 -21.62 13.89
C PRO A 80 3.02 -22.43 13.99
N PRO A 81 2.61 -22.85 15.20
CA PRO A 81 1.29 -23.43 15.41
C PRO A 81 0.22 -22.36 15.18
N LEU A 82 -0.77 -22.68 14.35
CA LEU A 82 -1.90 -21.80 14.12
C LEU A 82 -2.93 -22.02 15.24
N GLU A 83 -3.28 -20.97 15.96
CA GLU A 83 -4.13 -21.03 17.16
C GLU A 83 -5.56 -20.53 16.92
N GLY A 84 -5.87 -20.04 15.71
CA GLY A 84 -7.16 -19.44 15.39
C GLY A 84 -7.39 -18.10 16.10
N ARG A 85 -6.32 -17.33 16.32
CA ARG A 85 -6.37 -15.95 16.82
C ARG A 85 -7.02 -15.01 15.80
N PHE A 86 -7.16 -13.74 16.14
CA PHE A 86 -7.56 -12.70 15.18
C PHE A 86 -6.70 -12.80 13.93
N PHE A 87 -7.33 -12.91 12.76
CA PHE A 87 -6.65 -13.28 11.51
C PHE A 87 -5.46 -12.35 11.15
N LYS A 88 -5.57 -11.05 11.45
CA LYS A 88 -4.46 -10.11 11.22
C LYS A 88 -3.26 -10.41 12.13
N GLN A 89 -3.49 -10.61 13.43
CA GLN A 89 -2.41 -10.99 14.34
C GLN A 89 -1.74 -12.28 13.91
N GLU A 90 -2.54 -13.29 13.54
CA GLU A 90 -2.00 -14.58 13.09
C GLU A 90 -1.20 -14.42 11.79
N ALA A 91 -1.65 -13.61 10.83
CA ALA A 91 -0.93 -13.37 9.59
C ALA A 91 0.40 -12.62 9.81
N TYR A 92 0.36 -11.50 10.51
CA TYR A 92 1.52 -10.62 10.66
C TYR A 92 2.56 -11.19 11.63
N LEU A 93 2.15 -11.57 12.84
CA LEU A 93 3.09 -12.06 13.86
C LEU A 93 3.64 -13.45 13.53
N ASP A 94 2.79 -14.35 13.03
CA ASP A 94 3.25 -15.68 12.59
C ASP A 94 4.10 -15.57 11.31
N GLY A 95 3.81 -14.60 10.42
CA GLY A 95 4.63 -14.28 9.26
C GLY A 95 6.02 -13.77 9.64
N ARG A 96 6.10 -12.88 10.64
CA ARG A 96 7.35 -12.43 11.25
C ARG A 96 8.17 -13.62 11.77
N ASP A 97 7.57 -14.45 12.62
CA ASP A 97 8.26 -15.58 13.27
C ASP A 97 8.66 -16.64 12.25
N TRP A 98 7.82 -16.87 11.23
CA TRP A 98 8.13 -17.78 10.13
C TRP A 98 9.35 -17.32 9.34
N LEU A 99 9.45 -16.04 8.97
CA LEU A 99 10.60 -15.48 8.27
C LEU A 99 11.84 -15.44 9.16
N ALA A 100 11.71 -15.00 10.40
CA ALA A 100 12.82 -14.93 11.35
C ALA A 100 13.51 -16.30 11.50
N ARG A 101 12.72 -17.38 11.58
CA ARG A 101 13.25 -18.72 11.77
C ARG A 101 13.74 -19.39 10.49
N ASN A 102 13.12 -19.13 9.33
CA ASN A 102 13.48 -19.79 8.08
C ASN A 102 14.48 -18.98 7.23
N ASP A 103 14.53 -17.66 7.38
CA ASP A 103 15.42 -16.77 6.61
C ASP A 103 16.45 -16.05 7.49
N GLY A 104 16.12 -15.78 8.77
CA GLY A 104 17.06 -15.26 9.77
C GLY A 104 17.73 -13.94 9.38
N GLY A 105 17.04 -13.06 8.66
CA GLY A 105 17.58 -11.79 8.18
C GLY A 105 18.53 -11.92 6.98
N SER A 106 18.82 -13.14 6.49
CA SER A 106 19.64 -13.37 5.28
C SER A 106 18.98 -12.86 4.00
N GLN A 107 17.67 -12.73 4.03
CA GLN A 107 16.78 -12.33 2.92
C GLN A 107 16.83 -13.22 1.66
N HIS A 108 17.45 -14.39 1.72
CA HIS A 108 17.51 -15.29 0.57
C HIS A 108 16.15 -15.84 0.15
N LEU A 109 15.30 -16.16 1.14
CA LEU A 109 13.93 -16.63 0.88
C LEU A 109 13.08 -15.50 0.31
N VAL A 110 13.07 -14.35 0.99
CA VAL A 110 12.33 -13.15 0.56
C VAL A 110 12.77 -12.70 -0.84
N PHE A 111 14.08 -12.64 -1.10
CA PHE A 111 14.59 -12.26 -2.42
C PHE A 111 14.07 -13.16 -3.53
N ARG A 112 14.04 -14.49 -3.33
CA ARG A 112 13.46 -15.40 -4.33
C ARG A 112 11.97 -15.15 -4.56
N MET A 113 11.21 -14.87 -3.51
CA MET A 113 9.79 -14.55 -3.58
C MET A 113 9.55 -13.20 -4.31
N ARG A 114 10.36 -12.19 -4.01
CA ARG A 114 10.39 -10.89 -4.69
C ARG A 114 10.66 -11.01 -6.19
N MET A 115 11.59 -11.88 -6.58
CA MET A 115 11.88 -12.10 -8.01
C MET A 115 10.71 -12.75 -8.76
N MET A 116 9.87 -13.55 -8.08
CA MET A 116 8.65 -14.10 -8.69
C MET A 116 7.59 -13.00 -8.93
N THR A 117 7.41 -12.09 -7.98
CA THR A 117 6.50 -10.94 -8.19
C THR A 117 7.04 -9.97 -9.23
N GLY A 118 8.36 -9.82 -9.35
CA GLY A 118 9.02 -9.02 -10.39
C GLY A 118 8.64 -9.39 -11.84
N ILE A 119 8.20 -10.63 -12.06
CA ILE A 119 7.67 -11.06 -13.37
C ILE A 119 6.45 -10.22 -13.79
N LEU A 120 5.64 -9.76 -12.82
CA LEU A 120 4.47 -8.92 -13.09
C LEU A 120 4.87 -7.54 -13.62
N ALA A 121 5.98 -6.96 -13.14
CA ALA A 121 6.50 -5.70 -13.66
C ALA A 121 7.01 -5.82 -15.11
N VAL A 122 7.67 -6.92 -15.42
CA VAL A 122 8.06 -7.24 -16.81
C VAL A 122 6.83 -7.42 -17.69
N GLY A 123 5.82 -8.13 -17.18
CA GLY A 123 4.51 -8.31 -17.84
C GLY A 123 3.82 -6.97 -18.13
N LEU A 124 3.80 -6.04 -17.15
CA LEU A 124 3.29 -4.68 -17.34
C LEU A 124 4.01 -3.97 -18.49
N SER A 125 5.33 -3.97 -18.48
CA SER A 125 6.16 -3.31 -19.51
C SER A 125 5.88 -3.86 -20.91
N LEU A 126 5.69 -5.17 -21.03
CA LEU A 126 5.30 -5.80 -22.29
C LEU A 126 3.88 -5.39 -22.72
N VAL A 127 2.91 -5.36 -21.81
CA VAL A 127 1.54 -4.90 -22.13
C VAL A 127 1.56 -3.43 -22.56
N VAL A 128 2.30 -2.57 -21.85
CA VAL A 128 2.49 -1.15 -22.23
C VAL A 128 3.08 -1.06 -23.63
N PHE A 129 4.14 -1.80 -23.93
CA PHE A 129 4.76 -1.77 -25.26
C PHE A 129 3.79 -2.22 -26.36
N PHE A 130 3.15 -3.39 -26.20
CA PHE A 130 2.28 -3.93 -27.25
C PHE A 130 1.00 -3.12 -27.44
N ALA A 131 0.37 -2.66 -26.36
CA ALA A 131 -0.82 -1.82 -26.43
C ALA A 131 -0.49 -0.46 -27.04
N THR A 132 0.56 0.22 -26.60
CA THR A 132 0.96 1.51 -27.17
C THR A 132 1.37 1.39 -28.63
N ARG A 133 2.04 0.29 -29.00
CA ARG A 133 2.37 0.02 -30.41
C ARG A 133 1.13 -0.16 -31.27
N GLU A 134 0.11 -0.87 -30.79
CA GLU A 134 -1.16 -1.04 -31.52
C GLU A 134 -1.94 0.28 -31.60
N PHE A 135 -1.86 1.14 -30.58
CA PHE A 135 -2.59 2.41 -30.52
C PHE A 135 -1.93 3.51 -31.36
N PHE A 136 -0.61 3.69 -31.23
CA PHE A 136 0.10 4.87 -31.73
C PHE A 136 1.35 4.55 -32.56
N GLY A 137 1.69 3.27 -32.71
CA GLY A 137 2.86 2.83 -33.46
C GLY A 137 4.13 2.64 -32.64
N THR A 138 5.17 2.09 -33.29
CA THR A 138 6.42 1.66 -32.62
C THR A 138 7.19 2.78 -31.91
N PRO A 139 7.34 4.00 -32.47
CA PRO A 139 8.03 5.08 -31.74
C PRO A 139 7.34 5.43 -30.43
N ALA A 140 6.00 5.57 -30.43
CA ALA A 140 5.22 5.83 -29.22
C ALA A 140 5.44 4.72 -28.17
N ALA A 141 5.46 3.46 -28.59
CA ALA A 141 5.64 2.31 -27.71
C ALA A 141 7.01 2.30 -27.05
N LEU A 142 8.07 2.65 -27.77
CA LEU A 142 9.41 2.73 -27.21
C LEU A 142 9.52 3.87 -26.18
N PHE A 143 8.94 5.04 -26.47
CA PHE A 143 8.88 6.14 -25.49
C PHE A 143 8.09 5.74 -24.23
N ALA A 144 6.92 5.12 -24.40
CA ALA A 144 6.12 4.65 -23.27
C ALA A 144 6.89 3.60 -22.44
N LEU A 145 7.61 2.69 -23.09
CA LEU A 145 8.44 1.70 -22.41
C LEU A 145 9.58 2.34 -21.62
N VAL A 146 10.27 3.36 -22.17
CA VAL A 146 11.27 4.12 -21.43
C VAL A 146 10.65 4.79 -20.21
N MET A 147 9.49 5.44 -20.36
CA MET A 147 8.80 6.10 -19.25
C MET A 147 8.48 5.11 -18.11
N VAL A 148 7.96 3.92 -18.42
CA VAL A 148 7.63 2.89 -17.42
C VAL A 148 8.89 2.26 -16.82
N SER A 149 9.94 2.03 -17.62
CA SER A 149 11.18 1.41 -17.13
C SER A 149 12.02 2.32 -16.23
N PHE A 150 11.72 3.62 -16.20
CA PHE A 150 12.39 4.61 -15.37
C PHE A 150 11.41 5.43 -14.50
N ASP A 151 10.16 4.97 -14.32
CA ASP A 151 9.27 5.62 -13.36
C ASP A 151 9.61 5.20 -11.94
N PRO A 152 9.98 6.15 -11.04
CA PRO A 152 10.39 5.80 -9.67
C PRO A 152 9.30 5.07 -8.89
N ASN A 153 8.00 5.43 -9.06
CA ASN A 153 6.90 4.79 -8.33
C ASN A 153 6.68 3.36 -8.82
N LEU A 154 6.76 3.12 -10.14
CA LEU A 154 6.66 1.77 -10.68
C LEU A 154 7.87 0.92 -10.28
N LEU A 155 9.07 1.49 -10.26
CA LEU A 155 10.30 0.78 -9.86
C LEU A 155 10.29 0.42 -8.37
N ALA A 156 9.84 1.32 -7.49
CA ALA A 156 9.71 1.08 -6.06
C ALA A 156 8.87 -0.17 -5.74
N HIS A 157 7.81 -0.41 -6.51
CA HIS A 157 6.87 -1.52 -6.27
C HIS A 157 7.06 -2.71 -7.22
N SER A 158 8.10 -2.70 -8.09
CA SER A 158 8.25 -3.67 -9.18
C SER A 158 8.38 -5.13 -8.74
N ALA A 159 9.05 -5.37 -7.61
CA ALA A 159 9.39 -6.72 -7.17
C ALA A 159 9.09 -6.98 -5.69
N LEU A 160 8.33 -6.11 -5.02
CA LEU A 160 7.87 -6.38 -3.65
C LEU A 160 6.81 -7.49 -3.64
N VAL A 161 6.75 -8.27 -2.56
CA VAL A 161 5.71 -9.29 -2.38
C VAL A 161 4.40 -8.61 -1.97
N THR A 162 3.89 -7.74 -2.85
CA THR A 162 2.67 -6.95 -2.66
C THR A 162 1.80 -6.99 -3.91
N THR A 163 0.53 -6.64 -3.76
CA THR A 163 -0.46 -6.80 -4.82
C THR A 163 -0.45 -5.66 -5.85
N ASP A 164 0.28 -4.57 -5.62
CA ASP A 164 0.18 -3.33 -6.37
C ASP A 164 0.66 -3.45 -7.83
N MET A 165 1.78 -4.14 -8.04
CA MET A 165 2.27 -4.39 -9.39
C MET A 165 1.36 -5.36 -10.16
N GLY A 166 0.78 -6.33 -9.46
CA GLY A 166 -0.17 -7.28 -10.03
C GLY A 166 -1.45 -6.59 -10.51
N VAL A 167 -2.07 -5.75 -9.66
CA VAL A 167 -3.27 -4.99 -10.05
C VAL A 167 -2.97 -4.08 -11.23
N THR A 168 -1.83 -3.40 -11.24
CA THR A 168 -1.42 -2.51 -12.34
C THR A 168 -1.30 -3.26 -13.66
N SER A 169 -0.65 -4.42 -13.63
CA SER A 169 -0.41 -5.25 -14.82
C SER A 169 -1.70 -5.82 -15.39
N PHE A 170 -2.52 -6.45 -14.55
CA PHE A 170 -3.75 -7.08 -15.02
C PHE A 170 -4.87 -6.09 -15.30
N PHE A 171 -4.89 -4.91 -14.66
CA PHE A 171 -5.82 -3.85 -15.00
C PHE A 171 -5.58 -3.36 -16.44
N LEU A 172 -4.34 -3.04 -16.79
CA LEU A 172 -3.99 -2.61 -18.13
C LEU A 172 -4.19 -3.74 -19.16
N ALA A 173 -3.83 -4.97 -18.81
CA ALA A 173 -4.07 -6.13 -19.66
C ALA A 173 -5.56 -6.37 -19.96
N SER A 174 -6.44 -6.17 -18.95
CA SER A 174 -7.89 -6.32 -19.09
C SER A 174 -8.48 -5.28 -20.04
N ILE A 175 -8.08 -4.02 -19.89
CA ILE A 175 -8.51 -2.93 -20.76
C ILE A 175 -8.02 -3.16 -22.19
N TYR A 176 -6.76 -3.57 -22.37
CA TYR A 176 -6.22 -3.85 -23.69
C TYR A 176 -6.88 -5.09 -24.34
N ALA A 177 -7.14 -6.13 -23.59
CA ALA A 177 -7.84 -7.32 -24.08
C ALA A 177 -9.28 -6.98 -24.51
N PHE A 178 -10.01 -6.17 -23.71
CA PHE A 178 -11.33 -5.69 -24.06
C PHE A 178 -11.30 -4.79 -25.30
N TYR A 179 -10.34 -3.85 -25.44
CA TYR A 179 -10.14 -3.06 -26.66
C TYR A 179 -9.99 -3.95 -27.91
N ARG A 180 -9.15 -4.99 -27.82
CA ARG A 180 -8.95 -5.92 -28.93
C ARG A 180 -10.19 -6.71 -29.29
N TYR A 181 -11.02 -7.07 -28.28
CA TYR A 181 -12.32 -7.67 -28.53
C TYR A 181 -13.28 -6.71 -29.24
N VAL A 182 -13.38 -5.49 -28.77
CA VAL A 182 -14.26 -4.46 -29.40
C VAL A 182 -13.85 -4.18 -30.85
N LYS A 183 -12.54 -4.05 -31.10
CA LYS A 183 -12.00 -3.77 -32.44
C LYS A 183 -12.23 -4.91 -33.43
N LYS A 184 -12.10 -6.14 -32.98
CA LYS A 184 -12.34 -7.34 -33.79
C LYS A 184 -12.95 -8.44 -32.91
N PRO A 185 -14.28 -8.53 -32.83
CA PRO A 185 -14.97 -9.52 -32.00
C PRO A 185 -14.57 -10.96 -32.37
N GLY A 186 -14.47 -11.81 -31.34
CA GLY A 186 -14.16 -13.23 -31.48
C GLY A 186 -13.99 -13.88 -30.12
N TRP A 187 -14.34 -15.17 -30.02
CA TRP A 187 -14.36 -15.93 -28.76
C TRP A 187 -13.00 -15.94 -28.06
N GLY A 188 -11.88 -16.16 -28.77
CA GLY A 188 -10.56 -16.16 -28.15
C GLY A 188 -10.18 -14.83 -27.50
N ARG A 189 -10.61 -13.69 -28.08
CA ARG A 189 -10.40 -12.36 -27.48
C ARG A 189 -11.30 -12.10 -26.30
N LEU A 190 -12.53 -12.62 -26.35
CA LEU A 190 -13.48 -12.51 -25.23
C LEU A 190 -12.99 -13.35 -24.03
N ILE A 191 -12.56 -14.58 -24.29
CA ILE A 191 -11.95 -15.44 -23.26
C ILE A 191 -10.70 -14.78 -22.65
N LEU A 192 -9.83 -14.21 -23.48
CA LEU A 192 -8.64 -13.50 -23.00
C LEU A 192 -9.01 -12.30 -22.12
N ALA A 193 -10.07 -11.54 -22.47
CA ALA A 193 -10.55 -10.44 -21.65
C ALA A 193 -11.12 -10.93 -20.31
N ALA A 194 -11.87 -12.03 -20.30
CA ALA A 194 -12.38 -12.64 -19.08
C ALA A 194 -11.26 -13.20 -18.18
N MET A 195 -10.25 -13.83 -18.78
CA MET A 195 -9.08 -14.32 -18.05
C MET A 195 -8.28 -13.16 -17.43
N ALA A 196 -7.99 -12.11 -18.20
CA ALA A 196 -7.27 -10.94 -17.68
C ALA A 196 -8.05 -10.27 -16.52
N ALA A 197 -9.37 -10.12 -16.66
CA ALA A 197 -10.24 -9.59 -15.60
C ALA A 197 -10.27 -10.51 -14.37
N GLY A 198 -10.28 -11.82 -14.57
CA GLY A 198 -10.22 -12.80 -13.49
C GLY A 198 -8.90 -12.77 -12.74
N LEU A 199 -7.76 -12.65 -13.44
CA LEU A 199 -6.46 -12.48 -12.84
C LEU A 199 -6.38 -11.15 -12.06
N LEU A 200 -7.02 -10.09 -12.56
CA LEU A 200 -7.09 -8.80 -11.88
C LEU A 200 -7.81 -8.92 -10.53
N ILE A 201 -9.03 -9.49 -10.48
CA ILE A 201 -9.78 -9.63 -9.22
C ILE A 201 -9.14 -10.65 -8.27
N ALA A 202 -8.43 -11.66 -8.78
CA ALA A 202 -7.65 -12.58 -7.97
C ALA A 202 -6.36 -11.95 -7.40
N THR A 203 -6.01 -10.73 -7.80
CA THR A 203 -4.81 -10.00 -7.36
C THR A 203 -5.12 -9.04 -6.22
N LYS A 204 -6.15 -8.21 -6.34
CA LYS A 204 -6.49 -7.17 -5.35
C LYS A 204 -7.98 -6.86 -5.42
N HIS A 205 -8.63 -6.63 -4.27
CA HIS A 205 -10.06 -6.31 -4.20
C HIS A 205 -10.45 -5.08 -5.05
N SER A 206 -9.54 -4.10 -5.21
CA SER A 206 -9.75 -2.96 -6.11
C SER A 206 -9.90 -3.35 -7.60
N GLY A 207 -9.60 -4.60 -7.96
CA GLY A 207 -9.86 -5.14 -9.29
C GLY A 207 -11.34 -5.07 -9.71
N VAL A 208 -12.27 -5.03 -8.75
CA VAL A 208 -13.71 -4.84 -9.02
C VAL A 208 -14.01 -3.50 -9.72
N LEU A 209 -13.13 -2.51 -9.61
CA LEU A 209 -13.23 -1.22 -10.31
C LEU A 209 -13.20 -1.37 -11.84
N LEU A 210 -12.74 -2.51 -12.35
CA LEU A 210 -12.83 -2.78 -13.78
C LEU A 210 -14.27 -2.78 -14.29
N ALA A 211 -15.25 -3.23 -13.49
CA ALA A 211 -16.65 -3.32 -13.92
C ALA A 211 -17.26 -1.95 -14.29
N PRO A 212 -17.27 -0.92 -13.43
CA PRO A 212 -17.77 0.40 -13.81
C PRO A 212 -16.95 1.03 -14.95
N ILE A 213 -15.64 0.77 -15.03
CA ILE A 213 -14.79 1.25 -16.12
C ILE A 213 -15.18 0.60 -17.45
N LEU A 214 -15.42 -0.69 -17.51
CA LEU A 214 -15.92 -1.36 -18.71
C LEU A 214 -17.29 -0.83 -19.12
N LEU A 215 -18.19 -0.53 -18.19
CA LEU A 215 -19.48 0.10 -18.49
C LEU A 215 -19.30 1.46 -19.13
N VAL A 216 -18.40 2.31 -18.64
CA VAL A 216 -18.08 3.61 -19.26
C VAL A 216 -17.53 3.42 -20.68
N LEU A 217 -16.64 2.46 -20.91
CA LEU A 217 -16.12 2.14 -22.23
C LEU A 217 -17.20 1.58 -23.16
N ILE A 218 -18.13 0.77 -22.67
CA ILE A 218 -19.29 0.27 -23.43
C ILE A 218 -20.20 1.42 -23.84
N LEU A 219 -20.51 2.34 -22.92
CA LEU A 219 -21.30 3.53 -23.24
C LEU A 219 -20.63 4.39 -24.31
N TRP A 220 -19.32 4.59 -24.22
CA TRP A 220 -18.53 5.26 -25.25
C TRP A 220 -18.66 4.57 -26.62
N GLU A 221 -18.48 3.25 -26.68
CA GLU A 221 -18.58 2.48 -27.93
C GLU A 221 -19.98 2.50 -28.53
N VAL A 222 -21.02 2.41 -27.70
CA VAL A 222 -22.41 2.51 -28.13
C VAL A 222 -22.73 3.92 -28.68
N ALA A 223 -22.24 4.98 -28.02
CA ALA A 223 -22.41 6.35 -28.47
C ALA A 223 -21.71 6.58 -29.81
N ALA A 224 -20.52 6.00 -30.01
CA ALA A 224 -19.76 6.10 -31.25
C ALA A 224 -20.33 5.26 -32.40
N ALA A 225 -21.17 4.25 -32.12
CA ALA A 225 -21.75 3.32 -33.10
C ALA A 225 -22.94 3.93 -33.86
N ARG A 226 -22.67 4.77 -34.86
CA ARG A 226 -23.69 5.39 -35.70
C ARG A 226 -24.50 4.34 -36.48
N GLY A 227 -25.85 4.39 -36.38
CA GLY A 227 -26.77 3.53 -37.14
C GLY A 227 -26.97 2.10 -36.60
N VAL A 228 -26.11 1.61 -35.70
CA VAL A 228 -26.14 0.21 -35.17
C VAL A 228 -26.04 0.14 -33.64
N ARG A 229 -26.54 1.18 -32.95
CA ARG A 229 -26.36 1.34 -31.48
C ARG A 229 -26.93 0.16 -30.70
N LEU A 230 -28.18 -0.28 -30.99
CA LEU A 230 -28.83 -1.37 -30.27
C LEU A 230 -28.03 -2.69 -30.40
N ARG A 231 -27.66 -3.04 -31.64
CA ARG A 231 -26.87 -4.25 -31.89
C ARG A 231 -25.52 -4.22 -31.17
N THR A 232 -24.87 -3.05 -31.15
CA THR A 232 -23.60 -2.86 -30.43
C THR A 232 -23.80 -2.96 -28.92
N ALA A 233 -24.85 -2.35 -28.38
CA ALA A 233 -25.20 -2.42 -26.96
C ALA A 233 -25.46 -3.87 -26.50
N LEU A 234 -26.30 -4.61 -27.22
CA LEU A 234 -26.61 -6.01 -26.90
C LEU A 234 -25.37 -6.90 -26.96
N ARG A 235 -24.52 -6.74 -27.98
CA ARG A 235 -23.27 -7.49 -28.10
C ARG A 235 -22.31 -7.19 -26.94
N LEU A 236 -22.15 -5.91 -26.59
CA LEU A 236 -21.22 -5.51 -25.54
C LEU A 236 -21.76 -5.82 -24.15
N ALA A 237 -23.09 -5.78 -23.94
CA ALA A 237 -23.73 -6.25 -22.71
C ALA A 237 -23.51 -7.76 -22.51
N GLY A 238 -23.68 -8.55 -23.58
CA GLY A 238 -23.37 -9.99 -23.53
C GLY A 238 -21.89 -10.27 -23.27
N ALA A 239 -20.98 -9.47 -23.86
CA ALA A 239 -19.54 -9.58 -23.60
C ALA A 239 -19.21 -9.21 -22.15
N PHE A 240 -19.80 -8.15 -21.60
CA PHE A 240 -19.65 -7.76 -20.22
C PHE A 240 -20.09 -8.86 -19.25
N ALA A 241 -21.29 -9.41 -19.46
CA ALA A 241 -21.79 -10.52 -18.66
C ALA A 241 -20.84 -11.74 -18.71
N PHE A 242 -20.35 -12.09 -19.90
CA PHE A 242 -19.38 -13.18 -20.07
C PHE A 242 -18.05 -12.89 -19.33
N ILE A 243 -17.54 -11.65 -19.39
CA ILE A 243 -16.33 -11.25 -18.68
C ILE A 243 -16.55 -11.35 -17.16
N VAL A 244 -17.69 -10.88 -16.63
CA VAL A 244 -17.99 -10.95 -15.20
C VAL A 244 -18.07 -12.42 -14.74
N VAL A 245 -18.82 -13.27 -15.43
CA VAL A 245 -18.93 -14.69 -15.06
C VAL A 245 -17.57 -15.39 -15.19
N GLY A 246 -16.86 -15.16 -16.29
CA GLY A 246 -15.55 -15.78 -16.51
C GLY A 246 -14.51 -15.32 -15.49
N SER A 247 -14.54 -14.03 -15.09
CA SER A 247 -13.65 -13.55 -14.04
C SER A 247 -13.94 -14.18 -12.68
N CYS A 248 -15.21 -14.38 -12.33
CA CYS A 248 -15.59 -15.13 -11.11
C CYS A 248 -15.10 -16.59 -11.16
N VAL A 249 -15.20 -17.27 -12.32
CA VAL A 249 -14.67 -18.63 -12.47
C VAL A 249 -13.16 -18.67 -12.26
N VAL A 250 -12.41 -17.71 -12.80
CA VAL A 250 -10.95 -17.60 -12.59
C VAL A 250 -10.65 -17.33 -11.10
N LEU A 251 -11.36 -16.43 -10.46
CA LEU A 251 -11.21 -16.16 -9.01
C LEU A 251 -11.43 -17.47 -8.21
N TRP A 252 -12.51 -18.18 -8.44
CA TRP A 252 -12.80 -19.45 -7.78
C TRP A 252 -11.69 -20.49 -8.00
N ALA A 253 -11.10 -20.54 -9.19
CA ALA A 253 -9.98 -21.44 -9.48
C ALA A 253 -8.76 -21.16 -8.59
N PHE A 254 -8.46 -19.88 -8.29
CA PHE A 254 -7.39 -19.51 -7.36
C PHE A 254 -7.67 -19.91 -5.91
N PHE A 255 -8.94 -20.09 -5.53
CA PHE A 255 -9.34 -20.65 -4.23
C PHE A 255 -9.53 -22.18 -4.28
N GLY A 256 -9.11 -22.85 -5.37
CA GLY A 256 -9.29 -24.29 -5.56
C GLY A 256 -10.75 -24.73 -5.55
N PHE A 257 -11.68 -23.86 -5.96
CA PHE A 257 -13.14 -24.05 -5.91
C PHE A 257 -13.67 -24.41 -4.51
N ARG A 258 -12.96 -24.02 -3.45
CA ARG A 258 -13.35 -24.23 -2.06
C ARG A 258 -13.97 -22.96 -1.48
N TYR A 259 -15.12 -23.10 -0.80
CA TYR A 259 -15.80 -21.99 -0.13
C TYR A 259 -15.09 -21.59 1.16
N ALA A 260 -14.82 -22.58 2.05
CA ALA A 260 -14.22 -22.33 3.36
C ALA A 260 -12.84 -21.70 3.26
N ALA A 261 -12.63 -20.64 3.99
CA ALA A 261 -11.37 -19.91 4.01
C ALA A 261 -10.24 -20.71 4.63
N ARG A 262 -10.52 -21.45 5.72
CA ARG A 262 -9.51 -22.19 6.48
C ARG A 262 -9.64 -23.71 6.28
N PRO A 263 -8.58 -24.48 6.49
CA PRO A 263 -8.62 -25.94 6.48
C PRO A 263 -9.48 -26.49 7.64
N ALA A 264 -9.86 -27.77 7.56
CA ALA A 264 -10.63 -28.42 8.59
C ALA A 264 -9.98 -28.33 9.98
N GLY A 265 -10.73 -27.94 10.98
CA GLY A 265 -10.26 -27.74 12.36
C GLY A 265 -9.83 -26.31 12.69
N LEU A 266 -9.80 -25.40 11.72
CA LEU A 266 -9.59 -23.97 11.93
C LEU A 266 -10.78 -23.18 11.40
N GLU A 267 -11.12 -22.08 12.08
CA GLU A 267 -12.16 -21.15 11.67
C GLU A 267 -11.59 -19.74 11.54
N LEU A 268 -12.27 -18.89 10.77
CA LEU A 268 -11.96 -17.46 10.74
C LEU A 268 -12.31 -16.83 12.09
N HIS A 269 -11.39 -16.09 12.65
CA HIS A 269 -11.62 -15.34 13.87
C HIS A 269 -11.36 -13.84 13.65
N PRO A 270 -12.36 -12.95 13.89
CA PRO A 270 -13.75 -13.30 14.20
C PRO A 270 -14.49 -13.92 12.99
N PRO A 271 -15.60 -14.62 13.21
CA PRO A 271 -16.46 -15.07 12.12
C PRO A 271 -16.99 -13.89 11.29
N LEU A 272 -17.20 -14.11 9.99
CA LEU A 272 -17.62 -13.07 9.05
C LEU A 272 -18.81 -12.22 9.56
N ALA A 273 -19.86 -12.87 10.10
CA ALA A 273 -21.04 -12.16 10.60
C ALA A 273 -20.74 -11.21 11.76
N ALA A 274 -19.82 -11.59 12.65
CA ALA A 274 -19.37 -10.73 13.75
C ALA A 274 -18.48 -9.59 13.23
N TYR A 275 -17.59 -9.88 12.27
CA TYR A 275 -16.67 -8.90 11.73
C TYR A 275 -17.36 -7.75 11.03
N ILE A 276 -18.42 -8.03 10.26
CA ILE A 276 -19.17 -7.00 9.51
C ILE A 276 -20.16 -6.20 10.35
N SER A 277 -20.26 -6.46 11.65
CA SER A 277 -21.26 -5.80 12.54
C SER A 277 -21.14 -4.26 12.59
N SER A 278 -19.96 -3.72 12.33
CA SER A 278 -19.70 -2.27 12.25
C SER A 278 -20.09 -1.62 10.92
N LEU A 279 -20.37 -2.41 9.89
CA LEU A 279 -20.78 -1.90 8.57
C LEU A 279 -22.25 -1.47 8.55
N SER A 280 -22.63 -0.70 7.51
CA SER A 280 -24.02 -0.34 7.28
C SER A 280 -24.92 -1.59 7.11
N HIS A 281 -26.20 -1.49 7.49
CA HIS A 281 -27.16 -2.59 7.30
C HIS A 281 -27.25 -3.07 5.83
N THR A 282 -27.10 -2.16 4.88
CA THR A 282 -27.09 -2.50 3.45
C THR A 282 -25.88 -3.36 3.11
N ASP A 283 -24.68 -2.96 3.55
CA ASP A 283 -23.44 -3.71 3.31
C ASP A 283 -23.48 -5.08 3.96
N GLN A 284 -23.93 -5.18 5.22
CA GLN A 284 -24.12 -6.44 5.92
C GLN A 284 -25.05 -7.36 5.13
N SER A 285 -26.22 -6.85 4.70
CA SER A 285 -27.21 -7.63 3.96
C SER A 285 -26.66 -8.17 2.63
N VAL A 286 -25.90 -7.35 1.90
CA VAL A 286 -25.28 -7.75 0.63
C VAL A 286 -24.22 -8.83 0.88
N ILE A 287 -23.29 -8.62 1.83
CA ILE A 287 -22.22 -9.58 2.13
C ILE A 287 -22.82 -10.91 2.60
N LEU A 288 -23.81 -10.89 3.50
CA LEU A 288 -24.47 -12.10 3.99
C LEU A 288 -25.28 -12.83 2.90
N ALA A 289 -25.88 -12.09 1.95
CA ALA A 289 -26.52 -12.70 0.79
C ALA A 289 -25.51 -13.45 -0.08
N PHE A 290 -24.35 -12.84 -0.38
CA PHE A 290 -23.27 -13.49 -1.13
C PHE A 290 -22.72 -14.73 -0.39
N ALA A 291 -22.58 -14.65 0.93
CA ALA A 291 -22.16 -15.77 1.77
C ALA A 291 -23.22 -16.92 1.74
N ARG A 292 -24.50 -16.59 1.94
CA ARG A 292 -25.61 -17.56 1.92
C ARG A 292 -25.71 -18.34 0.61
N TRP A 293 -25.52 -17.64 -0.51
CA TRP A 293 -25.57 -18.24 -1.85
C TRP A 293 -24.21 -18.78 -2.31
N ARG A 294 -23.16 -18.63 -1.49
CA ARG A 294 -21.78 -19.02 -1.81
C ARG A 294 -21.32 -18.49 -3.18
N LEU A 295 -21.66 -17.23 -3.46
CA LEU A 295 -21.33 -16.62 -4.75
C LEU A 295 -19.83 -16.29 -4.88
N LEU A 296 -19.17 -16.01 -3.76
CA LEU A 296 -17.73 -15.80 -3.65
C LEU A 296 -17.16 -16.67 -2.53
N PRO A 297 -15.86 -17.00 -2.56
CA PRO A 297 -15.18 -17.68 -1.45
C PRO A 297 -15.29 -16.88 -0.14
N GLU A 298 -15.32 -17.54 1.00
CA GLU A 298 -15.45 -16.91 2.32
C GLU A 298 -14.31 -15.92 2.61
N SER A 299 -13.07 -16.28 2.27
CA SER A 299 -11.92 -15.39 2.40
C SER A 299 -12.06 -14.11 1.55
N GLU A 300 -12.61 -14.21 0.33
CA GLU A 300 -12.87 -13.05 -0.52
C GLU A 300 -13.91 -12.11 0.10
N LEU A 301 -14.97 -12.67 0.69
CA LEU A 301 -16.01 -11.90 1.39
C LEU A 301 -15.45 -11.21 2.63
N MET A 302 -14.61 -11.91 3.39
CA MET A 302 -13.93 -11.33 4.55
C MET A 302 -13.02 -10.16 4.16
N GLY A 303 -12.23 -10.32 3.09
CA GLY A 303 -11.35 -9.28 2.61
C GLY A 303 -12.08 -8.05 2.05
N LEU A 304 -13.17 -8.25 1.32
CA LEU A 304 -14.03 -7.15 0.88
C LEU A 304 -14.64 -6.39 2.06
N ALA A 305 -15.03 -7.10 3.12
CA ALA A 305 -15.52 -6.49 4.34
C ALA A 305 -14.43 -5.71 5.06
N ASP A 306 -13.23 -6.29 5.16
CA ASP A 306 -12.08 -5.64 5.80
C ASP A 306 -11.68 -4.32 5.12
N VAL A 307 -11.56 -4.31 3.80
CA VAL A 307 -11.29 -3.07 3.04
C VAL A 307 -12.34 -2.00 3.32
N LYS A 308 -13.63 -2.37 3.45
CA LYS A 308 -14.68 -1.41 3.78
C LYS A 308 -14.59 -0.89 5.22
N ILE A 309 -14.24 -1.75 6.17
CA ILE A 309 -14.08 -1.37 7.58
C ILE A 309 -12.88 -0.43 7.71
N MET A 310 -11.73 -0.80 7.15
CA MET A 310 -10.51 0.01 7.19
C MET A 310 -10.68 1.38 6.53
N ALA A 311 -11.47 1.47 5.46
CA ALA A 311 -11.71 2.72 4.74
C ALA A 311 -12.60 3.74 5.50
N GLN A 312 -13.19 3.38 6.66
CA GLN A 312 -14.08 4.28 7.39
C GLN A 312 -13.33 5.37 8.14
N ASP A 313 -12.23 5.02 8.81
CA ASP A 313 -11.56 5.89 9.77
C ASP A 313 -10.02 5.83 9.66
N TYR A 314 -9.47 5.54 8.48
CA TYR A 314 -8.01 5.49 8.31
C TYR A 314 -7.40 6.90 8.33
N PRO A 315 -6.43 7.19 9.20
CA PRO A 315 -5.81 8.52 9.27
C PRO A 315 -4.97 8.80 8.03
N THR A 316 -4.89 10.09 7.66
CA THR A 316 -4.14 10.56 6.48
C THR A 316 -3.13 11.61 6.90
N PHE A 317 -1.86 11.43 6.50
CA PHE A 317 -0.84 12.47 6.61
C PHE A 317 -0.56 13.09 5.24
N ILE A 318 -0.72 14.41 5.14
CA ILE A 318 -0.42 15.16 3.92
C ILE A 318 -0.05 16.61 4.24
N LEU A 319 1.01 17.12 3.60
CA LEU A 319 1.52 18.50 3.74
C LEU A 319 1.74 18.92 5.20
N GLY A 320 2.31 18.02 6.01
CA GLY A 320 2.63 18.27 7.42
C GLY A 320 1.44 18.18 8.38
N HIS A 321 0.26 17.73 7.92
CA HIS A 321 -0.93 17.63 8.74
C HIS A 321 -1.46 16.19 8.80
N VAL A 322 -1.86 15.77 10.00
CA VAL A 322 -2.58 14.50 10.22
C VAL A 322 -4.08 14.79 10.21
N TYR A 323 -4.80 14.13 9.33
CA TYR A 323 -6.25 14.09 9.28
C TYR A 323 -6.72 12.75 9.83
N SER A 324 -7.82 12.76 10.59
CA SER A 324 -8.41 11.52 11.15
C SER A 324 -9.17 10.66 10.14
N HIS A 325 -9.23 11.08 8.89
CA HIS A 325 -9.89 10.37 7.78
C HIS A 325 -9.27 10.80 6.46
N ALA A 326 -9.53 10.03 5.40
CA ALA A 326 -9.05 10.30 4.06
C ALA A 326 -9.54 11.65 3.51
N VAL A 327 -8.71 12.29 2.68
CA VAL A 327 -9.01 13.57 2.04
C VAL A 327 -9.01 13.43 0.52
N TRP A 328 -10.07 13.87 -0.15
CA TRP A 328 -10.27 13.67 -1.60
C TRP A 328 -9.14 14.25 -2.48
N TRP A 329 -8.42 15.24 -2.01
CA TRP A 329 -7.33 15.89 -2.74
C TRP A 329 -5.94 15.24 -2.49
N TYR A 330 -5.87 14.17 -1.71
CA TYR A 330 -4.62 13.45 -1.44
C TYR A 330 -3.92 12.98 -2.72
N PHE A 331 -4.60 12.19 -3.54
CA PHE A 331 -4.00 11.66 -4.78
C PHE A 331 -3.63 12.73 -5.80
N PRO A 332 -4.42 13.80 -6.04
CA PRO A 332 -3.97 14.95 -6.82
C PRO A 332 -2.64 15.53 -6.37
N VAL A 333 -2.47 15.77 -5.08
CA VAL A 333 -1.22 16.30 -4.51
C VAL A 333 -0.11 15.26 -4.55
N ALA A 334 -0.39 14.00 -4.21
CA ALA A 334 0.59 12.91 -4.30
C ALA A 334 1.14 12.76 -5.74
N VAL A 335 0.30 12.85 -6.77
CA VAL A 335 0.76 12.87 -8.17
C VAL A 335 1.69 14.04 -8.44
N LEU A 336 1.38 15.25 -7.98
CA LEU A 336 2.25 16.41 -8.18
C LEU A 336 3.60 16.28 -7.48
N ILE A 337 3.67 15.61 -6.33
CA ILE A 337 4.89 15.40 -5.55
C ILE A 337 5.70 14.21 -6.11
N LYS A 338 5.05 13.07 -6.33
CA LYS A 338 5.67 11.78 -6.64
C LYS A 338 5.97 11.58 -8.13
N THR A 339 5.43 12.41 -9.03
CA THR A 339 5.70 12.28 -10.46
C THR A 339 6.91 13.12 -10.86
N THR A 340 7.78 12.58 -11.71
CA THR A 340 8.93 13.33 -12.23
C THR A 340 8.47 14.57 -13.00
N LEU A 341 9.21 15.66 -12.92
CA LEU A 341 8.88 16.90 -13.66
C LEU A 341 8.83 16.66 -15.18
N GLY A 342 9.68 15.75 -15.70
CA GLY A 342 9.65 15.35 -17.10
C GLY A 342 8.33 14.70 -17.49
N LEU A 343 7.79 13.77 -16.67
CA LEU A 343 6.49 13.11 -16.95
C LEU A 343 5.32 14.07 -16.73
N LEU A 344 5.33 14.93 -15.70
CA LEU A 344 4.32 15.97 -15.50
C LEU A 344 4.22 16.90 -16.73
N ALA A 345 5.36 17.35 -17.24
CA ALA A 345 5.40 18.18 -18.45
C ALA A 345 4.90 17.42 -19.70
N LEU A 346 5.20 16.11 -19.81
CA LEU A 346 4.68 15.28 -20.90
C LEU A 346 3.17 15.04 -20.77
N ILE A 347 2.62 14.93 -19.58
CA ILE A 347 1.15 14.88 -19.34
C ILE A 347 0.50 16.19 -19.79
N ALA A 348 1.07 17.34 -19.39
CA ALA A 348 0.60 18.65 -19.83
C ALA A 348 0.70 18.79 -21.37
N LEU A 349 1.79 18.32 -21.96
CA LEU A 349 1.98 18.30 -23.42
C LEU A 349 0.99 17.37 -24.12
N SER A 350 0.58 16.27 -23.49
CA SER A 350 -0.46 15.38 -24.00
C SER A 350 -1.83 16.09 -24.04
N ALA A 351 -2.16 16.81 -22.97
CA ALA A 351 -3.35 17.66 -22.94
C ALA A 351 -3.31 18.74 -24.04
N PHE A 352 -2.17 19.41 -24.20
CA PHE A 352 -1.97 20.37 -25.31
C PHE A 352 -2.16 19.73 -26.68
N ALA A 353 -1.59 18.54 -26.92
CA ALA A 353 -1.74 17.83 -28.19
C ALA A 353 -3.21 17.44 -28.48
N LEU A 354 -3.99 17.10 -27.45
CA LEU A 354 -5.42 16.82 -27.55
C LEU A 354 -6.23 18.11 -27.84
N ILE A 355 -5.98 19.19 -27.12
CA ILE A 355 -6.66 20.48 -27.29
C ILE A 355 -6.40 21.03 -28.71
N THR A 356 -5.18 20.98 -29.18
CA THR A 356 -4.76 21.42 -30.52
C THR A 356 -5.11 20.42 -31.62
N ARG A 357 -5.77 19.31 -31.28
CA ARG A 357 -6.15 18.21 -32.19
C ARG A 357 -4.98 17.56 -32.94
N ARG A 358 -3.74 17.78 -32.51
CA ARG A 358 -2.55 17.07 -33.03
C ARG A 358 -2.59 15.58 -32.67
N LEU A 359 -3.07 15.27 -31.46
CA LEU A 359 -3.53 13.95 -31.06
C LEU A 359 -5.07 13.96 -31.06
N ARG A 360 -5.68 13.12 -31.90
CA ARG A 360 -7.16 13.07 -31.98
C ARG A 360 -7.70 12.21 -30.83
N PHE A 361 -8.78 12.70 -30.18
CA PHE A 361 -9.52 11.93 -29.18
C PHE A 361 -10.36 10.84 -29.89
N GLY A 362 -9.67 9.76 -30.28
CA GLY A 362 -10.26 8.57 -30.87
C GLY A 362 -10.43 7.45 -29.85
N ARG A 363 -10.78 6.24 -30.35
CA ARG A 363 -10.95 5.05 -29.50
C ARG A 363 -9.70 4.75 -28.66
N GLU A 364 -8.52 4.82 -29.23
CA GLU A 364 -7.25 4.51 -28.58
C GLU A 364 -6.98 5.43 -27.38
N VAL A 365 -7.23 6.72 -27.56
CA VAL A 365 -7.09 7.72 -26.47
C VAL A 365 -8.19 7.54 -25.43
N ALA A 366 -9.44 7.24 -25.84
CA ALA A 366 -10.54 7.00 -24.92
C ALA A 366 -10.26 5.79 -24.00
N TYR A 367 -9.63 4.73 -24.52
CA TYR A 367 -9.23 3.54 -23.73
C TYR A 367 -8.04 3.76 -22.79
N LEU A 368 -7.40 4.91 -22.82
CA LEU A 368 -6.41 5.34 -21.84
C LEU A 368 -7.00 6.37 -20.86
N VAL A 369 -7.66 7.40 -21.40
CA VAL A 369 -8.11 8.55 -20.61
C VAL A 369 -9.33 8.19 -19.74
N LEU A 370 -10.34 7.48 -20.29
CA LEU A 370 -11.55 7.15 -19.52
C LEU A 370 -11.26 6.19 -18.36
N PRO A 371 -10.53 5.06 -18.56
CA PRO A 371 -10.15 4.20 -17.44
C PRO A 371 -9.30 4.91 -16.38
N ALA A 372 -8.29 5.70 -16.81
CA ALA A 372 -7.45 6.44 -15.88
C ALA A 372 -8.26 7.45 -15.06
N ALA A 373 -9.16 8.22 -15.71
CA ALA A 373 -10.00 9.21 -15.06
C ALA A 373 -10.98 8.57 -14.06
N VAL A 374 -11.66 7.49 -14.46
CA VAL A 374 -12.61 6.79 -13.56
C VAL A 374 -11.88 6.17 -12.39
N TYR A 375 -10.75 5.47 -12.64
CA TYR A 375 -9.94 4.88 -11.59
C TYR A 375 -9.46 5.94 -10.59
N PHE A 376 -8.91 7.04 -11.08
CA PHE A 376 -8.41 8.15 -10.27
C PHE A 376 -9.52 8.82 -9.46
N ALA A 377 -10.69 9.08 -10.08
CA ALA A 377 -11.84 9.67 -9.40
C ALA A 377 -12.36 8.78 -8.26
N ILE A 378 -12.39 7.45 -8.47
CA ILE A 378 -12.79 6.51 -7.42
C ILE A 378 -11.72 6.47 -6.31
N ALA A 379 -10.44 6.45 -6.66
CA ALA A 379 -9.35 6.49 -5.69
C ALA A 379 -9.44 7.72 -4.78
N MET A 380 -9.77 8.90 -5.33
CA MET A 380 -9.98 10.13 -4.55
C MET A 380 -11.09 10.04 -3.50
N GLY A 381 -12.01 9.08 -3.62
CA GLY A 381 -13.10 8.85 -2.66
C GLY A 381 -13.00 7.53 -1.89
N ALA A 382 -11.87 6.81 -1.98
CA ALA A 382 -11.77 5.45 -1.49
C ALA A 382 -11.58 5.31 0.05
N GLY A 383 -11.34 6.39 0.77
CA GLY A 383 -11.19 6.36 2.23
C GLY A 383 -9.84 5.86 2.75
N MET A 384 -8.86 5.59 1.86
CA MET A 384 -7.52 5.09 2.22
C MET A 384 -6.44 5.85 1.47
N ASP A 385 -5.75 6.75 2.14
CA ASP A 385 -4.74 7.66 1.58
C ASP A 385 -3.32 7.23 2.02
N ILE A 386 -2.93 6.00 1.71
CA ILE A 386 -1.70 5.34 2.20
C ILE A 386 -0.60 5.20 1.14
N GLY A 387 -0.64 5.99 0.08
CA GLY A 387 0.46 6.05 -0.88
C GLY A 387 0.06 6.07 -2.35
N ALA A 388 0.98 6.60 -3.17
CA ALA A 388 0.86 6.63 -4.63
C ALA A 388 0.75 5.21 -5.24
N ARG A 389 1.10 4.16 -4.49
CA ARG A 389 0.96 2.75 -4.89
C ARG A 389 -0.46 2.38 -5.32
N HIS A 390 -1.47 3.03 -4.75
CA HIS A 390 -2.88 2.77 -5.06
C HIS A 390 -3.31 3.27 -6.44
N ILE A 391 -2.53 4.16 -7.06
CA ILE A 391 -2.82 4.73 -8.38
C ILE A 391 -1.78 4.37 -9.46
N LEU A 392 -0.95 3.35 -9.25
CA LEU A 392 0.05 2.90 -10.24
C LEU A 392 -0.54 2.62 -11.64
N PRO A 393 -1.77 2.09 -11.81
CA PRO A 393 -2.39 1.96 -13.13
C PRO A 393 -2.47 3.29 -13.90
N VAL A 394 -2.69 4.40 -13.19
CA VAL A 394 -2.77 5.74 -13.79
C VAL A 394 -1.41 6.18 -14.34
N TYR A 395 -0.30 5.89 -13.63
CA TYR A 395 1.06 6.18 -14.11
C TYR A 395 1.38 5.45 -15.41
N ALA A 396 1.05 4.15 -15.49
CA ALA A 396 1.26 3.36 -16.71
C ALA A 396 0.46 3.92 -17.91
N MET A 397 -0.80 4.30 -17.70
CA MET A 397 -1.66 4.91 -18.74
C MET A 397 -1.16 6.29 -19.15
N ALA A 398 -0.70 7.11 -18.20
CA ALA A 398 -0.10 8.41 -18.48
C ALA A 398 1.17 8.28 -19.36
N ALA A 399 2.03 7.29 -19.07
CA ALA A 399 3.21 7.00 -19.88
C ALA A 399 2.84 6.60 -21.33
N MET A 400 1.78 5.79 -21.50
CA MET A 400 1.28 5.41 -22.84
C MET A 400 0.72 6.61 -23.60
N LEU A 401 -0.05 7.47 -22.94
CA LEU A 401 -0.61 8.69 -23.53
C LEU A 401 0.51 9.67 -23.92
N ALA A 402 1.52 9.83 -23.06
CA ALA A 402 2.70 10.65 -23.34
C ALA A 402 3.46 10.14 -24.57
N GLY A 403 3.67 8.82 -24.70
CA GLY A 403 4.25 8.22 -25.90
C GLY A 403 3.45 8.54 -27.17
N GLY A 404 2.10 8.47 -27.10
CA GLY A 404 1.20 8.84 -28.19
C GLY A 404 1.31 10.33 -28.56
N ALA A 405 1.38 11.21 -27.57
CA ALA A 405 1.54 12.65 -27.77
C ALA A 405 2.88 13.01 -28.40
N ILE A 406 3.98 12.40 -27.92
CA ILE A 406 5.31 12.57 -28.52
C ILE A 406 5.28 12.17 -30.01
N ALA A 407 4.74 10.98 -30.30
CA ALA A 407 4.64 10.52 -31.69
C ALA A 407 3.79 11.44 -32.58
N ALA A 408 2.70 12.02 -32.03
CA ALA A 408 1.85 12.94 -32.76
C ALA A 408 2.52 14.31 -33.01
N LEU A 409 3.24 14.83 -32.03
CA LEU A 409 3.94 16.12 -32.12
C LEU A 409 5.18 16.06 -33.00
N CYS A 410 5.87 14.92 -33.01
CA CYS A 410 7.09 14.71 -33.80
C CYS A 410 6.80 14.16 -35.22
N ARG A 411 5.54 14.09 -35.69
CA ARG A 411 5.22 13.72 -37.08
C ARG A 411 5.82 14.74 -38.05
N ARG A 412 6.33 14.24 -39.20
CA ARG A 412 7.05 15.02 -40.21
C ARG A 412 6.11 15.93 -41.05
N GLU A 413 5.47 16.90 -40.43
CA GLU A 413 4.66 17.92 -41.11
C GLU A 413 4.96 19.29 -40.51
N GLY A 414 5.76 20.09 -41.19
CA GLY A 414 6.03 21.49 -40.87
C GLY A 414 7.42 21.80 -40.25
N ARG A 415 7.78 23.09 -40.22
CA ARG A 415 9.09 23.63 -39.82
C ARG A 415 9.44 23.46 -38.33
N TRP A 416 8.46 23.11 -37.50
CA TRP A 416 8.62 23.00 -36.05
C TRP A 416 8.99 21.59 -35.56
N ILE A 417 9.17 20.60 -36.43
CA ILE A 417 9.51 19.21 -36.07
C ILE A 417 10.79 19.13 -35.24
N PRO A 418 11.89 19.82 -35.60
CA PRO A 418 13.11 19.75 -34.79
C PRO A 418 12.88 20.25 -33.36
N ALA A 419 12.12 21.33 -33.17
CA ALA A 419 11.83 21.90 -31.85
C ALA A 419 11.02 20.93 -30.97
N TRP A 420 9.97 20.31 -31.49
CA TRP A 420 9.21 19.30 -30.74
C TRP A 420 10.03 18.08 -30.43
N THR A 421 10.86 17.60 -31.37
CA THR A 421 11.74 16.46 -31.12
C THR A 421 12.74 16.76 -30.01
N TRP A 422 13.37 17.92 -30.03
CA TRP A 422 14.30 18.32 -28.96
C TRP A 422 13.58 18.51 -27.62
N ALA A 423 12.42 19.17 -27.58
CA ALA A 423 11.63 19.37 -26.38
C ALA A 423 11.20 18.02 -25.75
N CYS A 424 10.61 17.13 -26.53
CA CYS A 424 10.20 15.81 -26.05
C CYS A 424 11.39 14.98 -25.59
N SER A 425 12.50 14.99 -26.33
CA SER A 425 13.73 14.25 -25.93
C SER A 425 14.28 14.77 -24.61
N LEU A 426 14.31 16.09 -24.41
CA LEU A 426 14.77 16.71 -23.17
C LEU A 426 13.87 16.31 -21.98
N LEU A 427 12.54 16.29 -22.16
CA LEU A 427 11.62 15.89 -21.11
C LEU A 427 11.75 14.40 -20.74
N VAL A 428 11.96 13.53 -21.73
CA VAL A 428 12.24 12.11 -21.49
C VAL A 428 13.58 11.94 -20.77
N LEU A 429 14.62 12.66 -21.17
CA LEU A 429 15.91 12.65 -20.49
C LEU A 429 15.80 13.17 -19.05
N ALA A 430 15.03 14.23 -18.83
CA ALA A 430 14.77 14.76 -17.49
C ALA A 430 14.04 13.74 -16.61
N HIS A 431 13.08 12.97 -17.17
CA HIS A 431 12.42 11.89 -16.46
C HIS A 431 13.42 10.78 -16.05
N VAL A 432 14.23 10.30 -16.99
CA VAL A 432 15.24 9.28 -16.74
C VAL A 432 16.29 9.77 -15.74
N ALA A 433 16.77 11.00 -15.88
CA ALA A 433 17.73 11.59 -14.96
C ALA A 433 17.16 11.75 -13.54
N SER A 434 15.87 12.13 -13.41
CA SER A 434 15.18 12.17 -12.12
C SER A 434 15.13 10.80 -11.44
N ALA A 435 14.82 9.73 -12.18
CA ALA A 435 14.82 8.37 -11.64
C ALA A 435 16.24 7.95 -11.20
N LEU A 436 17.23 8.16 -12.06
CA LEU A 436 18.62 7.78 -11.76
C LEU A 436 19.22 8.59 -10.60
N SER A 437 18.76 9.82 -10.36
CA SER A 437 19.27 10.66 -9.27
C SER A 437 18.88 10.17 -7.87
N VAL A 438 17.84 9.33 -7.76
CA VAL A 438 17.38 8.76 -6.48
C VAL A 438 17.69 7.27 -6.37
N PHE A 439 18.27 6.66 -7.40
CA PHE A 439 18.67 5.26 -7.35
C PHE A 439 19.65 5.01 -6.18
N PRO A 440 19.43 3.99 -5.37
CA PRO A 440 18.40 2.95 -5.45
C PRO A 440 17.13 3.24 -4.63
N ASN A 441 17.01 4.37 -3.95
CA ASN A 441 15.93 4.70 -3.02
C ASN A 441 14.70 5.26 -3.76
N TYR A 442 14.02 4.42 -4.56
CA TYR A 442 12.87 4.85 -5.36
C TYR A 442 11.61 5.14 -4.54
N MET A 443 11.43 4.47 -3.39
CA MET A 443 10.25 4.65 -2.56
C MET A 443 10.16 6.07 -2.00
N ALA A 444 11.26 6.65 -1.55
CA ALA A 444 11.32 8.01 -1.05
C ALA A 444 11.40 9.08 -2.17
N TYR A 445 11.10 8.73 -3.42
CA TYR A 445 11.15 9.72 -4.50
C TYR A 445 10.15 10.85 -4.30
N ALA A 446 10.64 12.10 -4.39
CA ALA A 446 9.86 13.30 -4.65
C ALA A 446 10.57 14.17 -5.68
N ASN A 447 9.82 14.90 -6.48
CA ASN A 447 10.45 15.79 -7.45
C ASN A 447 11.02 17.07 -6.80
N ARG A 448 12.00 17.69 -7.44
CA ARG A 448 12.74 18.83 -6.90
C ARG A 448 11.89 20.10 -6.70
N ALA A 449 10.73 20.22 -7.35
CA ALA A 449 9.82 21.35 -7.12
C ALA A 449 9.20 21.32 -5.72
N TRP A 450 9.15 20.15 -5.09
CA TRP A 450 8.66 19.93 -3.72
C TRP A 450 9.81 19.72 -2.70
N GLY A 451 11.05 20.02 -3.07
CA GLY A 451 12.21 19.89 -2.19
C GLY A 451 12.98 18.57 -2.29
N GLY A 452 12.52 17.63 -3.15
CA GLY A 452 13.18 16.34 -3.34
C GLY A 452 12.90 15.31 -2.24
N PRO A 453 13.60 14.15 -2.28
CA PRO A 453 13.43 13.06 -1.30
C PRO A 453 13.63 13.53 0.13
N GLU A 454 14.57 14.42 0.36
CA GLU A 454 14.94 14.94 1.67
C GLU A 454 13.79 15.65 2.40
N ASN A 455 12.82 16.20 1.65
CA ASN A 455 11.65 16.89 2.19
C ASN A 455 10.38 16.05 2.19
N LEU A 456 10.40 14.85 1.60
CA LEU A 456 9.19 14.07 1.37
C LEU A 456 8.47 13.69 2.68
N HIS A 457 9.20 13.36 3.74
CA HIS A 457 8.65 13.03 5.07
C HIS A 457 7.82 14.16 5.70
N ASN A 458 8.02 15.42 5.27
CA ASN A 458 7.20 16.57 5.67
C ASN A 458 5.94 16.73 4.82
N LEU A 459 5.83 16.03 3.69
CA LEU A 459 4.76 16.19 2.72
C LEU A 459 3.82 15.00 2.65
N LEU A 460 4.38 13.79 2.68
CA LEU A 460 3.68 12.52 2.61
C LEU A 460 4.30 11.53 3.59
N SER A 461 3.59 10.50 3.96
CA SER A 461 4.06 9.43 4.84
C SER A 461 3.65 8.05 4.31
N ASP A 462 3.77 7.00 5.13
CA ASP A 462 3.47 5.62 4.78
C ASP A 462 4.28 5.17 3.54
N ALA A 463 3.78 4.27 2.73
CA ALA A 463 4.40 3.70 1.54
C ALA A 463 4.86 4.71 0.46
N ASN A 464 4.82 6.03 0.74
CA ASN A 464 5.48 7.03 -0.09
C ASN A 464 6.93 7.27 0.29
N VAL A 465 7.31 7.03 1.56
CA VAL A 465 8.61 7.40 2.14
C VAL A 465 9.25 6.20 2.82
N ASP A 466 8.54 5.66 3.81
CA ASP A 466 9.00 4.64 4.73
C ASP A 466 7.91 3.57 4.84
N TRP A 467 8.20 2.43 4.28
CA TRP A 467 7.36 1.23 4.37
C TRP A 467 8.14 0.08 5.00
N ALA A 468 9.05 0.42 5.92
CA ALA A 468 9.92 -0.48 6.66
C ALA A 468 11.17 -1.01 5.91
N GLN A 469 11.48 -0.50 4.73
CA GLN A 469 12.51 -1.06 3.84
C GLN A 469 13.97 -0.72 4.25
N GLN A 470 14.24 0.05 5.35
CA GLN A 470 15.56 0.61 5.62
C GLN A 470 16.38 -0.12 6.69
N LEU A 471 15.95 -1.26 7.25
CA LEU A 471 16.65 -1.89 8.39
C LEU A 471 18.09 -2.30 8.07
N LEU A 472 18.37 -2.75 6.85
CA LEU A 472 19.76 -3.06 6.43
C LEU A 472 20.64 -1.82 6.45
N GLN A 473 20.13 -0.67 6.07
CA GLN A 473 20.85 0.59 6.05
C GLN A 473 21.03 1.15 7.46
N VAL A 474 20.03 0.96 8.33
CA VAL A 474 20.14 1.29 9.77
C VAL A 474 21.26 0.46 10.40
N LYS A 475 21.28 -0.85 10.15
CA LYS A 475 22.36 -1.73 10.61
C LYS A 475 23.73 -1.28 10.10
N ALA A 476 23.86 -1.01 8.81
CA ALA A 476 25.10 -0.54 8.20
C ALA A 476 25.53 0.82 8.76
N TRP A 477 24.61 1.68 9.17
CA TRP A 477 24.91 2.94 9.85
C TRP A 477 25.44 2.67 11.27
N GLN A 478 24.78 1.80 12.04
CA GLN A 478 25.21 1.41 13.40
C GLN A 478 26.61 0.78 13.41
N ASP A 479 26.92 -0.08 12.44
CA ASP A 479 28.24 -0.71 12.32
C ASP A 479 29.37 0.32 12.11
N ARG A 480 29.06 1.44 11.48
CA ARG A 480 30.02 2.56 11.29
C ARG A 480 30.06 3.53 12.47
N HIS A 481 29.02 3.53 13.32
CA HIS A 481 28.86 4.41 14.47
C HIS A 481 28.51 3.59 15.72
N PRO A 482 29.41 2.73 16.21
CA PRO A 482 29.09 1.84 17.33
C PRO A 482 28.75 2.65 18.58
N SER A 483 27.66 2.26 19.23
CA SER A 483 27.21 2.82 20.51
C SER A 483 26.88 1.69 21.49
N GLN A 484 26.97 1.95 22.80
CA GLN A 484 26.63 0.95 23.83
C GLN A 484 25.13 0.74 23.97
N SER A 485 24.32 1.72 23.63
CA SER A 485 22.85 1.67 23.70
C SER A 485 22.24 2.56 22.62
N CYS A 486 21.06 2.23 22.17
CA CYS A 486 20.26 3.02 21.25
C CYS A 486 18.77 2.86 21.52
N TRP A 487 17.99 3.81 21.04
CA TRP A 487 16.53 3.81 21.05
C TRP A 487 16.02 3.78 19.62
N PHE A 488 14.91 3.07 19.36
CA PHE A 488 14.32 3.02 18.04
C PHE A 488 12.79 3.08 18.09
N ALA A 489 12.22 4.11 17.49
CA ALA A 489 10.83 4.18 17.09
C ALA A 489 10.74 3.71 15.65
N TYR A 490 10.16 2.55 15.43
CA TYR A 490 10.07 1.92 14.13
C TYR A 490 8.63 1.49 13.89
N PHE A 491 7.96 2.17 12.97
CA PHE A 491 6.51 2.07 12.81
C PHE A 491 6.02 0.65 12.49
N ALA A 492 6.84 -0.16 11.83
CA ALA A 492 6.52 -1.54 11.51
C ALA A 492 6.85 -2.55 12.64
N TYR A 493 7.19 -2.09 13.83
CA TYR A 493 7.34 -2.94 14.99
C TYR A 493 5.99 -3.08 15.72
N PRO A 494 5.52 -4.29 16.08
CA PRO A 494 6.28 -5.56 16.18
C PRO A 494 6.21 -6.48 14.95
N GLU A 495 5.53 -6.14 13.87
CA GLU A 495 5.33 -6.97 12.68
C GLU A 495 6.65 -7.30 11.96
N ILE A 496 7.62 -6.39 12.05
CA ILE A 496 8.99 -6.60 11.61
C ILE A 496 9.91 -6.31 12.80
N ASP A 497 10.58 -7.34 13.30
CA ASP A 497 11.53 -7.17 14.41
C ASP A 497 12.92 -6.76 13.91
N PRO A 498 13.40 -5.54 14.27
CA PRO A 498 14.73 -5.09 13.91
C PRO A 498 15.86 -6.01 14.44
N ALA A 499 15.63 -6.75 15.52
CA ALA A 499 16.62 -7.69 16.08
C ALA A 499 16.98 -8.79 15.09
N VAL A 500 16.08 -9.21 14.20
CA VAL A 500 16.36 -10.18 13.13
C VAL A 500 17.45 -9.68 12.18
N TYR A 501 17.59 -8.36 12.04
CA TYR A 501 18.61 -7.70 11.21
C TYR A 501 19.86 -7.31 12.01
N GLY A 502 19.96 -7.76 13.28
CA GLY A 502 21.07 -7.45 14.17
C GLY A 502 21.05 -6.04 14.75
N ILE A 503 19.87 -5.40 14.80
CA ILE A 503 19.66 -4.10 15.43
C ILE A 503 19.08 -4.31 16.82
N HIS A 504 19.89 -4.08 17.84
CA HIS A 504 19.52 -4.35 19.24
C HIS A 504 19.29 -3.04 20.02
N CYS A 505 18.45 -2.15 19.50
CA CYS A 505 18.00 -0.97 20.22
C CYS A 505 16.86 -1.30 21.20
N GLN A 506 16.69 -0.46 22.22
CA GLN A 506 15.48 -0.45 23.01
C GLN A 506 14.35 0.14 22.16
N MET A 507 13.25 -0.63 22.04
CA MET A 507 12.13 -0.21 21.19
C MET A 507 11.27 0.83 21.89
N LEU A 508 11.00 1.92 21.20
CA LEU A 508 10.09 2.97 21.63
C LEU A 508 8.65 2.61 21.22
N PRO A 509 7.61 3.11 21.91
CA PRO A 509 6.21 2.84 21.59
C PRO A 509 5.82 3.30 20.18
N THR A 510 5.11 2.47 19.44
CA THR A 510 4.44 2.79 18.18
C THR A 510 2.93 2.64 18.31
N ALA A 511 2.16 2.99 17.31
CA ALA A 511 0.71 2.77 17.31
C ALA A 511 0.35 1.28 17.41
N ASP A 512 1.18 0.40 16.83
CA ASP A 512 0.94 -1.06 16.74
C ASP A 512 1.53 -1.87 17.91
N THR A 513 2.39 -1.31 18.74
CA THR A 513 3.01 -2.04 19.87
C THR A 513 2.03 -2.61 20.91
N GLY A 514 0.75 -2.30 20.80
CA GLY A 514 -0.30 -2.92 21.61
C GLY A 514 -0.66 -4.37 21.24
N TRP A 515 -0.14 -4.90 20.12
CA TRP A 515 -0.54 -6.22 19.63
C TRP A 515 0.26 -7.37 20.25
N ASP A 516 1.56 -7.18 20.50
CA ASP A 516 2.48 -8.24 20.90
C ASP A 516 3.48 -7.81 21.99
N GLY A 517 2.98 -7.26 23.06
CA GLY A 517 3.80 -7.08 24.27
C GLY A 517 4.81 -5.95 24.23
N GLY A 518 4.81 -5.17 23.21
CA GLY A 518 5.15 -3.80 23.32
C GLY A 518 6.62 -3.39 23.33
N SER A 519 6.77 -2.11 23.52
CA SER A 519 8.03 -1.39 23.66
C SER A 519 8.76 -1.73 24.97
N SER A 520 10.03 -1.37 25.02
CA SER A 520 10.78 -1.30 26.28
C SER A 520 10.12 -0.29 27.23
N ILE A 521 10.32 -0.46 28.55
CA ILE A 521 9.95 0.59 29.51
C ILE A 521 10.83 1.81 29.29
N VAL A 522 10.23 2.91 28.87
CA VAL A 522 10.94 4.13 28.48
C VAL A 522 11.04 5.08 29.65
N PRO A 523 12.24 5.55 30.04
CA PRO A 523 12.37 6.62 31.03
C PRO A 523 11.88 7.96 30.43
N PRO A 524 11.44 8.93 31.29
CA PRO A 524 10.99 10.24 30.82
C PRO A 524 12.04 11.06 30.07
N VAL A 525 13.30 10.72 30.25
CA VAL A 525 14.45 11.30 29.54
C VAL A 525 15.30 10.17 28.98
N ILE A 526 15.55 10.20 27.68
CA ILE A 526 16.41 9.22 26.99
C ILE A 526 17.67 9.89 26.46
N GLN A 527 18.74 9.10 26.34
CA GLN A 527 20.05 9.57 25.90
C GLN A 527 20.65 8.59 24.89
N GLY A 528 21.48 9.10 24.00
CA GLY A 528 22.22 8.32 22.99
C GLY A 528 21.72 8.56 21.58
N PRO A 529 22.07 7.68 20.62
CA PRO A 529 21.46 7.71 19.30
C PRO A 529 20.00 7.22 19.40
N ILE A 530 19.11 8.03 18.86
CA ILE A 530 17.68 7.76 18.78
C ILE A 530 17.34 7.68 17.30
N PHE A 531 16.87 6.53 16.86
CA PHE A 531 16.37 6.32 15.50
C PHE A 531 14.85 6.51 15.51
N ILE A 532 14.34 7.28 14.58
CA ILE A 532 12.89 7.48 14.42
C ILE A 532 12.57 7.31 12.94
N SER A 533 11.68 6.37 12.61
CA SER A 533 11.20 6.17 11.25
C SER A 533 10.31 7.35 10.80
N ALA A 534 10.24 7.61 9.51
CA ALA A 534 9.45 8.70 8.96
C ALA A 534 7.95 8.53 9.27
N GLY A 535 7.46 7.29 9.31
CA GLY A 535 6.09 6.96 9.74
C GLY A 535 5.78 7.47 11.14
N ASP A 536 6.61 7.10 12.11
CA ASP A 536 6.48 7.56 13.49
C ASP A 536 6.68 9.06 13.65
N LEU A 537 7.70 9.62 12.98
CA LEU A 537 7.99 11.06 13.04
C LEU A 537 6.82 11.89 12.53
N SER A 538 6.19 11.49 11.43
CA SER A 538 5.01 12.16 10.87
C SER A 538 3.78 12.02 11.77
N GLY A 539 3.66 10.91 12.48
CA GLY A 539 2.50 10.56 13.29
C GLY A 539 1.31 10.10 12.47
N CYS A 540 1.55 9.55 11.25
CA CYS A 540 0.47 9.13 10.35
C CYS A 540 -0.41 8.02 10.91
N GLU A 541 0.11 7.18 11.81
CA GLU A 541 -0.62 6.11 12.48
C GLU A 541 -1.49 6.61 13.65
N TRP A 542 -1.35 7.86 14.06
CA TRP A 542 -2.10 8.42 15.16
C TRP A 542 -3.29 9.24 14.64
N PRO A 543 -4.51 9.04 15.15
CA PRO A 543 -5.69 9.75 14.67
C PRO A 543 -5.69 11.27 14.97
N SER A 544 -4.69 11.74 15.68
CA SER A 544 -4.44 13.17 15.97
C SER A 544 -2.96 13.39 16.24
N SER A 545 -2.40 14.49 15.72
CA SER A 545 -1.00 14.88 15.95
C SER A 545 -0.64 15.08 17.43
N ARG A 546 -1.63 15.31 18.32
CA ARG A 546 -1.42 15.42 19.76
C ARG A 546 -1.10 14.09 20.43
N LEU A 547 -1.44 12.98 19.78
CA LEU A 547 -1.18 11.63 20.26
C LEU A 547 0.19 11.10 19.80
N ASN A 548 0.87 11.81 18.90
CA ASN A 548 2.19 11.42 18.41
C ASN A 548 3.28 11.75 19.46
N PRO A 549 3.91 10.75 20.09
CA PRO A 549 4.95 10.95 21.10
C PRO A 549 6.26 11.49 20.53
N TYR A 550 6.43 11.44 19.21
CA TYR A 550 7.65 11.90 18.49
C TYR A 550 7.51 13.30 17.90
N ARG A 551 6.39 13.95 18.09
CA ARG A 551 6.19 15.35 17.71
C ARG A 551 7.29 16.31 18.20
N PRO A 552 7.88 16.16 19.40
CA PRO A 552 8.98 17.02 19.85
C PRO A 552 10.24 16.94 18.98
N PHE A 553 10.42 15.87 18.20
CA PHE A 553 11.58 15.69 17.31
C PHE A 553 11.38 16.38 15.95
N GLN A 554 10.16 16.67 15.51
CA GLN A 554 9.89 17.31 14.22
C GLN A 554 10.65 18.61 13.97
N PRO A 555 10.79 19.55 14.92
CA PRO A 555 11.58 20.76 14.75
C PRO A 555 13.09 20.54 14.93
N VAL A 556 13.52 19.38 15.39
CA VAL A 556 14.94 19.09 15.67
C VAL A 556 15.61 18.59 14.40
N ARG A 557 16.75 19.19 14.04
CA ARG A 557 17.53 18.70 12.90
C ARG A 557 18.19 17.37 13.24
N PRO A 558 17.95 16.28 12.50
CA PRO A 558 18.64 15.01 12.70
C PRO A 558 20.13 15.13 12.36
N VAL A 559 20.96 14.36 13.02
CA VAL A 559 22.41 14.27 12.71
C VAL A 559 22.69 13.44 11.47
N ALA A 560 21.76 12.55 11.10
CA ALA A 560 21.80 11.77 9.87
C ALA A 560 20.38 11.43 9.40
N SER A 561 20.23 11.26 8.08
CA SER A 561 19.07 10.66 7.43
C SER A 561 19.53 9.37 6.75
N ILE A 562 18.84 8.28 6.99
CA ILE A 562 19.12 6.97 6.41
C ILE A 562 18.09 6.70 5.33
N ASP A 563 18.51 6.79 4.07
CA ASP A 563 17.70 6.64 2.85
C ASP A 563 16.34 7.40 2.94
N ASP A 564 16.37 8.60 3.55
CA ASP A 564 15.23 9.52 3.76
C ASP A 564 14.02 8.94 4.51
N GLY A 565 14.15 7.73 5.06
CA GLY A 565 13.08 7.01 5.76
C GLY A 565 13.33 6.81 7.25
N VAL A 566 14.57 6.87 7.75
CA VAL A 566 14.89 6.80 9.18
C VAL A 566 15.82 7.94 9.57
N PHE A 567 15.44 8.68 10.59
CA PHE A 567 16.19 9.85 11.09
C PHE A 567 16.92 9.52 12.37
N VAL A 568 18.17 9.99 12.48
CA VAL A 568 19.02 9.76 13.66
C VAL A 568 19.17 11.04 14.43
N TYR A 569 18.86 11.01 15.72
CA TYR A 569 19.04 12.11 16.66
C TYR A 569 20.08 11.72 17.71
N GLN A 570 20.96 12.66 18.07
CA GLN A 570 22.00 12.44 19.06
C GLN A 570 21.89 13.47 20.17
N GLY A 571 21.85 13.01 21.42
CA GLY A 571 21.76 13.89 22.58
C GLY A 571 20.89 13.34 23.70
N THR A 572 20.37 14.24 24.52
CA THR A 572 19.45 13.96 25.61
C THR A 572 18.11 14.61 25.33
N PHE A 573 17.04 13.80 25.36
CA PHE A 573 15.71 14.24 24.97
C PHE A 573 14.68 13.85 26.03
N ALA A 574 13.81 14.79 26.39
CA ALA A 574 12.64 14.51 27.20
C ALA A 574 11.54 13.89 26.31
N VAL A 575 11.03 12.74 26.72
CA VAL A 575 10.01 11.96 26.00
C VAL A 575 8.90 11.50 26.95
N PRO A 576 8.25 12.42 27.70
CA PRO A 576 7.28 12.03 28.72
C PRO A 576 6.11 11.23 28.16
N GLN A 577 5.57 11.61 26.99
CA GLN A 577 4.47 10.91 26.36
C GLN A 577 4.86 9.47 25.94
N ALA A 578 6.04 9.25 25.35
CA ALA A 578 6.53 7.90 25.03
C ALA A 578 6.75 7.07 26.31
N ALA A 579 7.26 7.71 27.36
CA ALA A 579 7.45 7.06 28.67
C ALA A 579 6.12 6.63 29.30
N ALA A 580 5.10 7.49 29.24
CA ALA A 580 3.76 7.16 29.72
C ALA A 580 3.12 6.04 28.88
N LEU A 581 3.20 6.12 27.55
CA LEU A 581 2.67 5.09 26.64
C LEU A 581 3.29 3.69 26.86
N SER A 582 4.60 3.61 27.14
CA SER A 582 5.24 2.34 27.45
C SER A 582 4.64 1.67 28.69
N ARG A 583 4.23 2.46 29.68
CA ARG A 583 3.54 1.98 30.89
C ARG A 583 2.07 1.66 30.63
N VAL A 584 1.40 2.42 29.79
CA VAL A 584 0.01 2.11 29.35
C VAL A 584 -0.05 0.74 28.71
N GLN A 585 0.92 0.36 27.87
CA GLN A 585 1.01 -0.98 27.31
C GLN A 585 1.19 -2.05 28.39
N GLN A 586 2.06 -1.80 29.38
CA GLN A 586 2.22 -2.69 30.52
C GLN A 586 0.94 -2.81 31.37
N VAL A 587 0.20 -1.71 31.57
CA VAL A 587 -1.10 -1.72 32.28
C VAL A 587 -2.08 -2.65 31.55
N ARG A 588 -2.17 -2.57 30.24
CA ARG A 588 -3.05 -3.44 29.44
C ARG A 588 -2.70 -4.92 29.66
N THR A 589 -1.43 -5.27 29.49
CA THR A 589 -0.96 -6.65 29.73
C THR A 589 -1.28 -7.17 31.13
N LEU A 590 -1.07 -6.33 32.15
CA LEU A 590 -1.36 -6.71 33.53
C LEU A 590 -2.87 -6.90 33.79
N LEU A 591 -3.73 -6.09 33.17
CA LEU A 591 -5.18 -6.27 33.25
C LEU A 591 -5.64 -7.56 32.55
N GLU A 592 -5.09 -7.87 31.40
CA GLU A 592 -5.36 -9.12 30.66
C GLU A 592 -4.92 -10.35 31.46
N GLN A 593 -3.81 -10.25 32.19
CA GLN A 593 -3.30 -11.29 33.11
C GLN A 593 -4.05 -11.33 34.45
N ASN A 594 -5.10 -10.51 34.63
CA ASN A 594 -5.89 -10.41 35.86
C ASN A 594 -5.07 -9.96 37.11
N HIS A 595 -4.13 -9.02 36.90
CA HIS A 595 -3.32 -8.40 37.95
C HIS A 595 -3.68 -6.93 38.18
N PRO A 596 -4.94 -6.56 38.58
CA PRO A 596 -5.42 -5.19 38.59
C PRO A 596 -4.71 -4.28 39.60
N GLN A 597 -4.22 -4.79 40.73
CA GLN A 597 -3.47 -3.99 41.72
C GLN A 597 -2.11 -3.53 41.16
N GLN A 598 -1.42 -4.41 40.45
CA GLN A 598 -0.15 -4.06 39.79
C GLN A 598 -0.40 -3.11 38.62
N ALA A 599 -1.45 -3.34 37.84
CA ALA A 599 -1.88 -2.44 36.78
C ALA A 599 -2.16 -1.02 37.30
N LEU A 600 -2.84 -0.91 38.44
CA LEU A 600 -3.13 0.40 39.06
C LEU A 600 -1.84 1.14 39.49
N ALA A 601 -0.87 0.42 40.04
CA ALA A 601 0.40 1.03 40.43
C ALA A 601 1.15 1.60 39.20
N VAL A 602 1.23 0.83 38.11
CA VAL A 602 1.87 1.25 36.85
C VAL A 602 1.08 2.39 36.17
N ALA A 603 -0.26 2.34 36.20
CA ALA A 603 -1.10 3.39 35.63
C ALA A 603 -0.93 4.75 36.36
N ARG A 604 -0.80 4.73 37.69
CA ARG A 604 -0.47 5.93 38.47
C ARG A 604 0.89 6.51 38.07
N GLU A 605 1.89 5.65 37.86
CA GLU A 605 3.19 6.10 37.38
C GLU A 605 3.09 6.74 35.99
N ALA A 606 2.32 6.17 35.05
CA ALA A 606 2.09 6.73 33.74
C ALA A 606 1.48 8.14 33.82
N ALA A 607 0.41 8.30 34.61
CA ALA A 607 -0.26 9.59 34.80
C ALA A 607 0.60 10.63 35.54
N GLN A 608 1.56 10.20 36.39
CA GLN A 608 2.52 11.11 37.02
C GLN A 608 3.61 11.58 36.05
N ILE A 609 4.01 10.75 35.08
CA ILE A 609 5.02 11.07 34.08
C ILE A 609 4.48 12.11 33.08
N ASP A 610 3.25 11.92 32.61
CA ASP A 610 2.61 12.84 31.65
C ASP A 610 1.18 13.16 32.11
N PRO A 611 1.02 14.13 33.06
CA PRO A 611 -0.28 14.47 33.61
C PRO A 611 -1.22 15.04 32.54
N GLY A 612 -2.42 14.46 32.48
CA GLY A 612 -3.43 14.86 31.50
C GLY A 612 -3.22 14.26 30.10
N ASP A 613 -2.26 13.34 29.90
CA ASP A 613 -2.19 12.54 28.68
C ASP A 613 -3.41 11.62 28.59
N LEU A 614 -4.04 11.61 27.42
CA LEU A 614 -5.26 10.84 27.17
C LEU A 614 -5.11 9.36 27.50
N SER A 615 -4.01 8.75 27.02
CA SER A 615 -3.78 7.31 27.15
C SER A 615 -3.45 6.91 28.58
N ALA A 616 -2.64 7.74 29.27
CA ALA A 616 -2.28 7.53 30.67
C ALA A 616 -3.49 7.66 31.61
N GLU A 617 -4.29 8.71 31.43
CA GLU A 617 -5.51 8.95 32.23
C GLU A 617 -6.58 7.87 31.95
N SER A 618 -6.74 7.44 30.70
CA SER A 618 -7.65 6.35 30.34
C SER A 618 -7.23 5.03 30.99
N ALA A 619 -5.94 4.71 30.95
CA ALA A 619 -5.39 3.50 31.57
C ALA A 619 -5.53 3.54 33.11
N LEU A 620 -5.31 4.70 33.72
CA LEU A 620 -5.54 4.90 35.16
C LEU A 620 -7.01 4.67 35.51
N GLY A 621 -7.93 5.22 34.70
CA GLY A 621 -9.36 5.02 34.88
C GLY A 621 -9.77 3.56 34.84
N ALA A 622 -9.26 2.81 33.83
CA ALA A 622 -9.53 1.38 33.66
C ALA A 622 -8.95 0.54 34.84
N ALA A 623 -7.70 0.77 35.20
CA ALA A 623 -7.05 0.04 36.29
C ALA A 623 -7.68 0.33 37.67
N ALA A 624 -8.06 1.58 37.93
CA ALA A 624 -8.76 1.97 39.17
C ALA A 624 -10.18 1.34 39.24
N ALA A 625 -10.89 1.29 38.10
CA ALA A 625 -12.19 0.61 38.02
C ALA A 625 -12.05 -0.89 38.32
N ALA A 626 -11.04 -1.56 37.73
CA ALA A 626 -10.77 -2.98 37.94
C ALA A 626 -10.42 -3.34 39.41
N THR A 627 -9.89 -2.36 40.19
CA THR A 627 -9.60 -2.53 41.62
C THR A 627 -10.73 -2.08 42.54
N GLY A 628 -11.86 -1.58 42.00
CA GLY A 628 -12.99 -1.06 42.75
C GLY A 628 -12.78 0.36 43.28
N ASN A 629 -11.69 1.05 42.93
CA ASN A 629 -11.43 2.43 43.32
C ASN A 629 -12.22 3.42 42.44
N THR A 630 -13.54 3.47 42.69
CA THR A 630 -14.50 4.22 41.86
C THR A 630 -14.19 5.71 41.77
N GLN A 631 -13.71 6.32 42.87
CA GLN A 631 -13.47 7.77 42.91
C GLN A 631 -12.26 8.14 42.03
N GLU A 632 -11.17 7.39 42.12
CA GLU A 632 -9.99 7.59 41.30
C GLU A 632 -10.29 7.30 39.81
N ALA A 633 -11.01 6.19 39.52
CA ALA A 633 -11.46 5.86 38.17
C ALA A 633 -12.27 7.00 37.53
N ARG A 634 -13.22 7.57 38.29
CA ARG A 634 -14.04 8.69 37.83
C ARG A 634 -13.20 9.93 37.52
N THR A 635 -12.26 10.28 38.40
CA THR A 635 -11.40 11.46 38.22
C THR A 635 -10.51 11.29 36.99
N ALA A 636 -9.90 10.15 36.85
CA ALA A 636 -9.02 9.84 35.71
C ALA A 636 -9.80 9.82 34.36
N LEU A 637 -10.98 9.17 34.30
CA LEU A 637 -11.81 9.19 33.10
C LEU A 637 -12.32 10.60 32.74
N GLN A 638 -12.61 11.44 33.73
CA GLN A 638 -12.97 12.85 33.48
C GLN A 638 -11.79 13.64 32.92
N SER A 639 -10.57 13.41 33.42
CA SER A 639 -9.33 13.98 32.87
C SER A 639 -9.12 13.52 31.42
N ALA A 640 -9.26 12.23 31.15
CA ALA A 640 -9.17 11.66 29.79
C ALA A 640 -10.21 12.28 28.81
N ILE A 641 -11.46 12.49 29.27
CA ILE A 641 -12.50 13.17 28.48
C ILE A 641 -12.09 14.61 28.16
N VAL A 642 -11.52 15.33 29.10
CA VAL A 642 -11.01 16.69 28.87
C VAL A 642 -9.90 16.66 27.83
N ALA A 643 -8.93 15.76 27.96
CA ALA A 643 -7.87 15.58 26.96
C ALA A 643 -8.43 15.23 25.56
N ALA A 644 -9.40 14.31 25.50
CA ALA A 644 -10.04 13.92 24.23
C ALA A 644 -10.74 15.09 23.53
N ARG A 645 -11.34 16.03 24.26
CA ARG A 645 -11.99 17.23 23.70
C ARG A 645 -11.01 18.18 22.99
N HIS A 646 -9.72 18.07 23.26
CA HIS A 646 -8.68 18.84 22.59
C HIS A 646 -8.11 18.17 21.34
N LEU A 647 -8.55 16.96 20.98
CA LEU A 647 -8.17 16.27 19.75
C LEU A 647 -8.87 16.87 18.52
N SER A 648 -8.47 16.41 17.33
CA SER A 648 -9.19 16.72 16.09
C SER A 648 -10.65 16.21 16.15
N PRO A 649 -11.61 16.86 15.47
CA PRO A 649 -13.03 16.46 15.53
C PRO A 649 -13.28 14.99 15.15
N GLY A 650 -12.49 14.44 14.23
CA GLY A 650 -12.58 13.02 13.86
C GLY A 650 -12.11 12.11 14.99
N ALA A 651 -10.96 12.39 15.59
CA ALA A 651 -10.45 11.63 16.73
C ALA A 651 -11.40 11.68 17.94
N GLN A 652 -12.05 12.84 18.18
CA GLN A 652 -13.06 12.96 19.24
C GLN A 652 -14.19 11.94 19.08
N LYS A 653 -14.65 11.67 17.84
CA LYS A 653 -15.73 10.70 17.60
C LYS A 653 -15.38 9.27 18.01
N GLY A 654 -14.10 8.90 17.94
CA GLY A 654 -13.62 7.58 18.40
C GLY A 654 -13.48 7.52 19.93
N TYR A 655 -12.83 8.52 20.52
CA TYR A 655 -12.46 8.47 21.95
C TYR A 655 -13.58 8.88 22.91
N LEU A 656 -14.33 9.95 22.63
CA LEU A 656 -15.30 10.48 23.59
C LEU A 656 -16.42 9.49 23.93
N PRO A 657 -17.09 8.83 22.96
CA PRO A 657 -18.16 7.88 23.29
C PRO A 657 -17.67 6.70 24.13
N ALA A 658 -16.46 6.20 23.87
CA ALA A 658 -15.88 5.11 24.62
C ALA A 658 -15.59 5.51 26.07
N LEU A 659 -14.96 6.67 26.28
CA LEU A 659 -14.66 7.19 27.63
C LEU A 659 -15.92 7.52 28.42
N GLU A 660 -16.93 8.10 27.78
CA GLU A 660 -18.22 8.41 28.41
C GLU A 660 -18.98 7.13 28.78
N ALA A 661 -18.91 6.10 27.94
CA ALA A 661 -19.48 4.80 28.24
C ALA A 661 -18.77 4.14 29.44
N GLU A 662 -17.45 4.16 29.52
CA GLU A 662 -16.71 3.65 30.68
C GLU A 662 -17.05 4.44 31.96
N LEU A 663 -17.12 5.76 31.88
CA LEU A 663 -17.51 6.60 32.99
C LEU A 663 -18.94 6.28 33.49
N SER A 664 -19.87 5.97 32.59
CA SER A 664 -21.26 5.64 32.91
C SER A 664 -21.44 4.29 33.60
N LYS A 665 -20.51 3.35 33.41
CA LYS A 665 -20.51 2.04 34.09
C LYS A 665 -20.13 2.14 35.57
N LEU A 666 -19.50 3.24 35.99
CA LEU A 666 -19.09 3.42 37.39
C LEU A 666 -20.31 3.70 38.27
N PRO A 667 -20.39 3.15 39.51
CA PRO A 667 -21.47 3.40 40.45
C PRO A 667 -21.69 4.92 40.65
N PRO A 668 -22.93 5.39 40.81
CA PRO A 668 -23.20 6.78 41.14
C PRO A 668 -22.48 7.19 42.45
N ARG A 669 -22.22 8.50 42.63
CA ARG A 669 -21.59 9.03 43.85
C ARG A 669 -22.41 8.76 45.09
#